data_ee07e795919a0238880ccd8acb7073d3
#
_entry.id   ee07e795919a0238880ccd8acb7073d3
#
_cell.length_a   1.000
_cell.length_b   1.000
_cell.length_c   1.000
_cell.angle_alpha   90.00
_cell.angle_beta   90.00
_cell.angle_gamma   90.00
#
_symmetry.space_group_name_H-M   'P 1'
#
loop_
_entity.id
_entity.type
_entity.pdbx_description
1 polymer ?
#
loop_
_entity_poly.entity_id
_entity_poly.type
_entity_poly.pdbx_seq_one_letter_code
_entity_poly.pdbx_strand_id
1 'polypeptide(L)'
;CVLDSWSRGIKVVLRNDIVLSMESEFSIPTFAGIFDGNNFTISNVKLTGNGSAAGFFRYVQEGAKVRNLTVSGEISPSGSQNQVGGIVGVNYGSIENCKFSGNVIGDNEVGGIAGVNEETGEIRRCESNANVIGNHSAGGIVGNNHGILNNCSNSGCINTYSTEVTYDLDDITMDNLEQINSTSNVTAHTDTGGIAGISDGKIYYCSNSGAIGYQHVGYNTGGIVGRLHQGYLQNCTNTGFVQGRKDVGGIVGQMEPFLEIQYLSDKLKELDTETDKFLDMLDATQKDVSNYSRQASALSKSISTNLKDANSAGNSLTGTTNDLWYIYNQELNGVSNDLKVLNNDLNKQAEDDKNNGNRHDIKLSGNDLSGGDITLSVPDDTESYKAALKKFGENATKHLDNMVSASTDRSGGIKNNLDTLKQSLDKAFDQLGQLGDVLQAGSDNTSAHMDELMDQARVLRRLVSEIRDDLFRYEGISVEDTSDESASKGEVNPGDPDAEAGEAEPERTEEALYDTSSFQKGKVTLCVNRGTVEADTNVGGIVGQVATEYDFDPEDDITLTGTESFDVEQTIKAVVRDSRNFGDITGKKDNVGGIVGKAEYGAIISCESYAPIESTGGSDVGGIAGSASYAIRSCYSMGRITGKNNIGGIAGEGCDIFYSYAYNDLDMSGENQGSIAGKVSDDGSLYGNYYVEGGVGGVDGIGYQGGATPLSYQELCAKDGVPEAFSQFTITFLADGEEVASYKCN
;
A
#
# COMPACT_ATOMS: atom_id res chain seq x y z
N CYS A 1 7.72 23.77 -24.99
CA CYS A 1 8.32 24.76 -25.40
C CYS A 1 9.03 24.79 -26.76
N VAL A 2 9.96 25.72 -26.97
CA VAL A 2 10.55 25.97 -28.29
C VAL A 2 11.51 24.87 -28.78
N LEU A 3 12.06 24.07 -27.85
CA LEU A 3 13.11 23.07 -28.10
C LEU A 3 12.65 21.79 -28.81
N ASP A 4 11.36 21.49 -28.79
CA ASP A 4 10.78 20.27 -29.38
C ASP A 4 10.15 20.51 -30.77
N SER A 5 10.01 21.77 -31.19
CA SER A 5 9.32 22.15 -32.43
C SER A 5 10.02 21.59 -33.68
N TRP A 6 11.35 21.35 -33.62
CA TRP A 6 12.11 20.81 -34.72
C TRP A 6 11.72 19.36 -35.10
N SER A 7 11.27 18.57 -34.12
CA SER A 7 10.92 17.16 -34.34
C SER A 7 9.42 16.89 -34.39
N ARG A 8 8.58 17.89 -34.10
CA ARG A 8 7.12 17.73 -34.14
C ARG A 8 6.63 17.40 -35.56
N GLY A 9 5.93 16.27 -35.69
CA GLY A 9 5.45 15.79 -36.99
C GLY A 9 6.50 15.08 -37.86
N ILE A 10 7.77 15.01 -37.43
CA ILE A 10 8.82 14.27 -38.13
C ILE A 10 8.68 12.78 -37.90
N LYS A 11 8.90 11.98 -38.93
CA LYS A 11 9.09 10.55 -38.86
C LYS A 11 10.51 10.17 -39.21
N VAL A 12 11.27 9.63 -38.29
CA VAL A 12 12.59 9.05 -38.49
C VAL A 12 12.44 7.54 -38.63
N VAL A 13 13.07 6.93 -39.64
CA VAL A 13 13.08 5.47 -39.83
C VAL A 13 14.50 5.02 -40.10
N LEU A 14 15.02 4.13 -39.27
CA LEU A 14 16.33 3.53 -39.52
C LEU A 14 16.29 2.62 -40.74
N ARG A 15 17.43 2.57 -41.48
CA ARG A 15 17.62 1.75 -42.68
C ARG A 15 18.68 0.67 -42.48
N ASN A 16 19.56 0.84 -41.51
CA ASN A 16 20.63 -0.10 -41.15
C ASN A 16 20.92 0.05 -39.65
N ASP A 17 21.72 -0.87 -39.12
CA ASP A 17 22.37 -0.70 -37.85
C ASP A 17 23.31 0.50 -37.86
N ILE A 18 23.42 1.16 -36.72
CA ILE A 18 24.30 2.32 -36.52
C ILE A 18 25.26 1.97 -35.39
N VAL A 19 26.56 2.08 -35.69
CA VAL A 19 27.61 1.95 -34.68
C VAL A 19 28.16 3.34 -34.41
N LEU A 20 27.92 3.86 -33.20
CA LEU A 20 28.42 5.17 -32.79
C LEU A 20 29.92 5.11 -32.47
N SER A 21 30.60 6.24 -32.65
CA SER A 21 31.99 6.38 -32.23
C SER A 21 32.10 6.41 -30.71
N MET A 22 32.99 5.64 -30.14
CA MET A 22 33.22 5.64 -28.67
C MET A 22 33.87 6.94 -28.17
N GLU A 23 34.36 7.78 -29.09
CA GLU A 23 35.04 9.05 -28.74
C GLU A 23 34.08 10.24 -28.65
N SER A 24 32.83 10.09 -29.09
CA SER A 24 31.83 11.16 -29.07
C SER A 24 30.53 10.71 -28.39
N GLU A 25 30.06 11.51 -27.43
CA GLU A 25 28.75 11.36 -26.87
C GLU A 25 27.65 11.79 -27.84
N PHE A 26 26.60 11.00 -27.93
CA PHE A 26 25.45 11.32 -28.73
C PHE A 26 24.14 11.02 -28.02
N SER A 27 23.34 12.05 -27.85
CA SER A 27 21.97 11.92 -27.38
C SER A 27 21.03 12.89 -28.10
N ILE A 28 19.75 12.56 -28.16
CA ILE A 28 18.71 13.42 -28.72
C ILE A 28 18.07 14.19 -27.53
N PRO A 29 18.28 15.54 -27.48
CA PRO A 29 17.86 16.31 -26.29
C PRO A 29 16.35 16.26 -26.01
N THR A 30 15.53 16.42 -27.05
CA THR A 30 14.06 16.45 -26.96
C THR A 30 13.45 15.91 -28.24
N PHE A 31 12.51 15.02 -28.15
CA PHE A 31 11.87 14.40 -29.30
C PHE A 31 10.34 14.42 -29.21
N ALA A 32 9.66 14.92 -30.25
CA ALA A 32 8.19 15.07 -30.31
C ALA A 32 7.58 14.43 -31.59
N GLY A 33 8.33 13.61 -32.31
CA GLY A 33 7.90 12.93 -33.52
C GLY A 33 7.68 11.44 -33.37
N ILE A 34 7.86 10.72 -34.49
CA ILE A 34 7.87 9.24 -34.53
C ILE A 34 9.27 8.77 -34.89
N PHE A 35 9.91 8.03 -34.00
CA PHE A 35 11.17 7.34 -34.26
C PHE A 35 10.92 5.85 -34.40
N ASP A 36 11.11 5.29 -35.57
CA ASP A 36 10.94 3.88 -35.88
C ASP A 36 12.32 3.26 -36.17
N GLY A 37 12.82 2.50 -35.18
CA GLY A 37 14.08 1.77 -35.34
C GLY A 37 14.03 0.68 -36.40
N ASN A 38 12.82 0.28 -36.87
CA ASN A 38 12.63 -0.73 -37.90
C ASN A 38 13.38 -2.04 -37.60
N ASN A 39 13.50 -2.37 -36.30
CA ASN A 39 14.25 -3.50 -35.73
C ASN A 39 15.78 -3.44 -35.94
N PHE A 40 16.34 -2.29 -36.28
CA PHE A 40 17.76 -2.08 -36.28
C PHE A 40 18.31 -1.65 -34.93
N THR A 41 19.63 -1.79 -34.77
CA THR A 41 20.37 -1.54 -33.55
C THR A 41 21.18 -0.25 -33.66
N ILE A 42 21.18 0.55 -32.59
CA ILE A 42 22.14 1.61 -32.34
C ILE A 42 23.08 1.15 -31.24
N SER A 43 24.34 0.91 -31.54
CA SER A 43 25.34 0.38 -30.65
C SER A 43 26.43 1.38 -30.28
N ASN A 44 27.15 1.09 -29.18
CA ASN A 44 28.19 1.94 -28.61
C ASN A 44 27.67 3.31 -28.15
N VAL A 45 26.43 3.39 -27.67
CA VAL A 45 25.94 4.61 -27.03
C VAL A 45 26.74 4.81 -25.74
N LYS A 46 27.38 5.97 -25.62
CA LYS A 46 28.14 6.33 -24.42
C LYS A 46 27.72 7.72 -23.95
N LEU A 47 27.26 7.83 -22.73
CA LEU A 47 26.86 9.09 -22.10
C LEU A 47 27.51 9.17 -20.72
N THR A 48 28.51 10.06 -20.59
CA THR A 48 29.30 10.27 -19.37
C THR A 48 29.31 11.74 -18.93
N GLY A 49 28.75 12.63 -19.76
CA GLY A 49 28.74 14.08 -19.53
C GLY A 49 27.70 14.53 -18.51
N ASN A 50 27.75 15.82 -18.18
CA ASN A 50 26.84 16.45 -17.24
C ASN A 50 25.43 16.60 -17.83
N GLY A 51 24.40 16.27 -17.03
CA GLY A 51 23.01 16.51 -17.41
C GLY A 51 22.04 16.00 -16.34
N SER A 52 20.87 16.65 -16.23
CA SER A 52 19.78 16.25 -15.31
C SER A 52 19.00 15.15 -15.96
N ALA A 53 18.90 14.67 -16.98
CA ALA A 53 18.25 13.50 -17.56
C ALA A 53 19.18 12.88 -18.62
N ALA A 54 19.44 11.61 -18.54
CA ALA A 54 20.36 10.92 -19.41
C ALA A 54 19.68 9.72 -20.08
N GLY A 55 19.91 9.56 -21.38
CA GLY A 55 19.41 8.47 -22.21
C GLY A 55 19.71 8.74 -23.67
N PHE A 56 19.56 7.75 -24.54
CA PHE A 56 19.70 8.00 -25.99
C PHE A 56 18.77 9.13 -26.43
N PHE A 57 17.54 9.19 -25.88
CA PHE A 57 16.67 10.37 -25.84
C PHE A 57 16.71 10.94 -24.43
N ARG A 58 16.97 12.23 -24.25
CA ARG A 58 16.85 12.82 -22.91
C ARG A 58 15.38 12.98 -22.52
N TYR A 59 14.56 13.52 -23.43
CA TYR A 59 13.12 13.72 -23.23
C TYR A 59 12.32 13.26 -24.46
N VAL A 60 11.36 12.38 -24.24
CA VAL A 60 10.34 12.01 -25.22
C VAL A 60 9.03 12.69 -24.81
N GLN A 61 8.52 13.57 -25.67
CA GLN A 61 7.38 14.43 -25.38
C GLN A 61 6.05 13.70 -25.53
N GLU A 62 5.01 14.26 -24.94
CA GLU A 62 3.63 13.77 -25.09
C GLU A 62 3.23 13.67 -26.57
N GLY A 63 2.62 12.55 -26.93
CA GLY A 63 2.24 12.22 -28.31
C GLY A 63 3.38 11.71 -29.21
N ALA A 64 4.64 11.82 -28.77
CA ALA A 64 5.77 11.23 -29.47
C ALA A 64 5.78 9.70 -29.34
N LYS A 65 6.40 9.01 -30.31
CA LYS A 65 6.53 7.55 -30.32
C LYS A 65 7.94 7.12 -30.68
N VAL A 66 8.53 6.27 -29.84
CA VAL A 66 9.79 5.57 -30.14
C VAL A 66 9.47 4.08 -30.18
N ARG A 67 9.79 3.42 -31.28
CA ARG A 67 9.42 2.02 -31.44
C ARG A 67 10.41 1.19 -32.24
N ASN A 68 10.35 -0.13 -32.04
CA ASN A 68 11.12 -1.13 -32.79
C ASN A 68 12.62 -0.80 -32.81
N LEU A 69 13.20 -0.36 -31.69
CA LEU A 69 14.57 0.09 -31.59
C LEU A 69 15.34 -0.75 -30.57
N THR A 70 16.52 -1.22 -30.97
CA THR A 70 17.49 -1.78 -30.03
C THR A 70 18.60 -0.76 -29.79
N VAL A 71 18.93 -0.53 -28.53
CA VAL A 71 20.04 0.33 -28.11
C VAL A 71 20.98 -0.46 -27.23
N SER A 72 22.29 -0.29 -27.42
CA SER A 72 23.29 -0.89 -26.53
C SER A 72 24.43 0.08 -26.22
N GLY A 73 24.91 0.03 -24.97
CA GLY A 73 26.01 0.90 -24.56
C GLY A 73 26.12 1.11 -23.04
N GLU A 74 26.72 2.24 -22.69
CA GLU A 74 26.99 2.66 -21.32
C GLU A 74 26.41 4.06 -21.08
N ILE A 75 25.48 4.13 -20.14
CA ILE A 75 24.84 5.37 -19.68
C ILE A 75 25.26 5.59 -18.22
N SER A 76 26.23 6.48 -18.02
CA SER A 76 26.84 6.72 -16.69
C SER A 76 27.20 8.21 -16.58
N PRO A 77 26.19 9.11 -16.48
CA PRO A 77 26.42 10.54 -16.42
C PRO A 77 27.19 10.95 -15.16
N SER A 78 27.99 12.02 -15.28
CA SER A 78 28.82 12.55 -14.19
C SER A 78 28.19 13.74 -13.45
N GLY A 79 26.98 14.16 -13.85
CA GLY A 79 26.26 15.30 -13.28
C GLY A 79 25.43 14.93 -12.05
N SER A 80 24.16 15.35 -12.04
CA SER A 80 23.20 15.02 -10.98
C SER A 80 22.89 13.53 -10.88
N GLN A 81 23.19 12.76 -11.92
CA GLN A 81 22.97 11.31 -12.02
C GLN A 81 21.50 10.87 -11.76
N ASN A 82 20.57 11.82 -11.94
CA ASN A 82 19.14 11.58 -11.79
C ASN A 82 18.47 11.36 -13.15
N GLN A 83 17.37 10.62 -13.17
CA GLN A 83 16.56 10.36 -14.37
C GLN A 83 17.37 9.72 -15.49
N VAL A 84 18.01 8.60 -15.18
CA VAL A 84 18.94 7.91 -16.06
C VAL A 84 18.28 6.68 -16.66
N GLY A 85 18.15 6.63 -17.98
CA GLY A 85 17.60 5.48 -18.69
C GLY A 85 18.41 5.06 -19.91
N GLY A 86 18.42 3.78 -20.21
CA GLY A 86 19.15 3.25 -21.37
C GLY A 86 18.67 3.83 -22.70
N ILE A 87 17.37 4.03 -22.87
CA ILE A 87 16.76 4.60 -24.07
C ILE A 87 16.32 6.04 -23.82
N VAL A 88 15.65 6.33 -22.71
CA VAL A 88 15.11 7.67 -22.45
C VAL A 88 15.33 8.10 -21.00
N GLY A 89 15.74 9.35 -20.79
CA GLY A 89 15.80 9.92 -19.45
C GLY A 89 14.40 10.10 -18.87
N VAL A 90 13.54 10.90 -19.54
CA VAL A 90 12.14 11.16 -19.11
C VAL A 90 11.17 10.94 -20.27
N ASN A 91 10.17 10.08 -20.05
CA ASN A 91 9.18 9.72 -21.06
C ASN A 91 7.78 10.28 -20.72
N TYR A 92 7.26 11.16 -21.57
CA TYR A 92 5.86 11.61 -21.60
C TYR A 92 5.05 10.97 -22.74
N GLY A 93 5.74 10.25 -23.65
CA GLY A 93 5.17 9.68 -24.87
C GLY A 93 5.01 8.16 -24.81
N SER A 94 5.15 7.50 -25.95
CA SER A 94 5.04 6.05 -26.07
C SER A 94 6.35 5.41 -26.50
N ILE A 95 6.85 4.46 -25.70
CA ILE A 95 8.01 3.61 -26.03
C ILE A 95 7.48 2.19 -26.25
N GLU A 96 7.66 1.65 -27.47
CA GLU A 96 7.04 0.39 -27.85
C GLU A 96 8.02 -0.55 -28.54
N ASN A 97 8.07 -1.82 -28.11
CA ASN A 97 8.91 -2.86 -28.72
C ASN A 97 10.37 -2.42 -28.85
N CYS A 98 10.92 -1.83 -27.78
CA CYS A 98 12.31 -1.38 -27.70
C CYS A 98 13.12 -2.25 -26.74
N LYS A 99 14.43 -2.35 -27.01
CA LYS A 99 15.35 -3.17 -26.21
C LYS A 99 16.58 -2.36 -25.81
N PHE A 100 17.04 -2.58 -24.59
CA PHE A 100 18.34 -2.04 -24.15
C PHE A 100 19.20 -3.14 -23.54
N SER A 101 20.50 -3.07 -23.82
CA SER A 101 21.53 -3.92 -23.20
C SER A 101 22.81 -3.13 -22.92
N GLY A 102 23.41 -3.36 -21.77
CA GLY A 102 24.63 -2.66 -21.35
C GLY A 102 24.57 -2.23 -19.90
N ASN A 103 25.23 -1.13 -19.55
CA ASN A 103 25.24 -0.59 -18.19
C ASN A 103 24.47 0.72 -18.10
N VAL A 104 23.66 0.85 -17.07
CA VAL A 104 22.97 2.10 -16.71
C VAL A 104 23.32 2.40 -15.26
N ILE A 105 24.06 3.46 -15.02
CA ILE A 105 24.57 3.83 -13.71
C ILE A 105 24.15 5.26 -13.39
N GLY A 106 23.51 5.44 -12.24
CA GLY A 106 23.03 6.73 -11.76
C GLY A 106 22.93 6.78 -10.25
N ASP A 107 22.27 7.79 -9.74
CA ASP A 107 21.99 7.96 -8.32
C ASP A 107 20.51 7.74 -8.03
N ASN A 108 19.64 8.50 -8.67
CA ASN A 108 18.20 8.46 -8.44
C ASN A 108 17.43 8.28 -9.77
N GLU A 109 16.31 7.54 -9.72
CA GLU A 109 15.42 7.28 -10.86
C GLU A 109 16.18 6.66 -12.04
N VAL A 110 16.78 5.48 -11.80
CA VAL A 110 17.62 4.77 -12.74
C VAL A 110 16.90 3.57 -13.33
N GLY A 111 16.75 3.53 -14.67
CA GLY A 111 16.03 2.43 -15.34
C GLY A 111 16.71 1.89 -16.58
N GLY A 112 16.58 0.60 -16.82
CA GLY A 112 17.17 -0.03 -18.01
C GLY A 112 16.62 0.53 -19.34
N ILE A 113 15.37 1.00 -19.37
CA ILE A 113 14.74 1.65 -20.54
C ILE A 113 14.55 3.14 -20.29
N ALA A 114 13.94 3.53 -19.17
CA ALA A 114 13.63 4.93 -18.85
C ALA A 114 14.05 5.27 -17.42
N GLY A 115 14.53 6.50 -17.18
CA GLY A 115 14.71 7.01 -15.84
C GLY A 115 13.35 7.24 -15.17
N VAL A 116 12.50 8.06 -15.82
CA VAL A 116 11.13 8.35 -15.38
C VAL A 116 10.14 8.09 -16.52
N ASN A 117 9.01 7.48 -16.19
CA ASN A 117 7.84 7.36 -17.05
C ASN A 117 6.71 8.17 -16.44
N GLU A 118 6.41 9.31 -17.01
CA GLU A 118 5.45 10.29 -16.51
C GLU A 118 4.00 9.83 -16.70
N GLU A 119 3.01 10.53 -16.11
CA GLU A 119 1.59 10.16 -16.12
C GLU A 119 1.02 9.86 -17.51
N THR A 120 1.43 10.62 -18.53
CA THR A 120 1.02 10.41 -19.94
C THR A 120 1.87 9.37 -20.65
N GLY A 121 2.97 8.94 -20.00
CA GLY A 121 3.95 8.03 -20.57
C GLY A 121 3.48 6.58 -20.61
N GLU A 122 3.79 5.90 -21.69
CA GLU A 122 3.47 4.50 -21.87
C GLU A 122 4.68 3.71 -22.39
N ILE A 123 5.06 2.64 -21.67
CA ILE A 123 6.14 1.72 -22.08
C ILE A 123 5.54 0.33 -22.29
N ARG A 124 5.59 -0.17 -23.52
CA ARG A 124 4.98 -1.44 -23.88
C ARG A 124 5.93 -2.38 -24.61
N ARG A 125 5.88 -3.67 -24.26
CA ARG A 125 6.65 -4.73 -24.93
C ARG A 125 8.13 -4.42 -25.04
N CYS A 126 8.68 -3.73 -24.01
CA CYS A 126 10.08 -3.41 -23.95
C CYS A 126 10.86 -4.45 -23.14
N GLU A 127 12.11 -4.68 -23.54
CA GLU A 127 12.99 -5.67 -22.93
C GLU A 127 14.28 -4.99 -22.45
N SER A 128 14.68 -5.29 -21.23
CA SER A 128 15.96 -4.87 -20.66
C SER A 128 16.83 -6.07 -20.30
N ASN A 129 18.07 -6.02 -20.73
CA ASN A 129 19.14 -6.88 -20.26
C ASN A 129 20.32 -6.01 -19.82
N ALA A 130 20.00 -5.00 -19.01
CA ALA A 130 20.97 -4.05 -18.50
C ALA A 130 21.45 -4.45 -17.10
N ASN A 131 22.71 -4.14 -16.80
CA ASN A 131 23.16 -4.00 -15.45
C ASN A 131 22.81 -2.58 -14.97
N VAL A 132 21.84 -2.47 -14.06
CA VAL A 132 21.38 -1.19 -13.52
C VAL A 132 21.91 -1.00 -12.11
N ILE A 133 22.53 0.15 -11.88
CA ILE A 133 23.06 0.55 -10.58
C ILE A 133 22.52 1.93 -10.24
N GLY A 134 21.81 2.05 -9.14
CA GLY A 134 21.27 3.29 -8.60
C GLY A 134 21.15 3.23 -7.08
N ASN A 135 21.30 4.37 -6.41
CA ASN A 135 21.16 4.43 -4.96
C ASN A 135 19.68 4.49 -4.56
N HIS A 136 18.87 5.21 -5.35
CA HIS A 136 17.44 5.38 -5.09
C HIS A 136 16.64 5.12 -6.36
N SER A 137 15.49 4.45 -6.22
CA SER A 137 14.56 4.20 -7.34
C SER A 137 15.22 3.54 -8.55
N ALA A 138 15.80 2.36 -8.37
CA ALA A 138 16.43 1.60 -9.43
C ALA A 138 15.50 0.49 -9.96
N GLY A 139 15.27 0.46 -11.28
CA GLY A 139 14.40 -0.52 -11.92
C GLY A 139 14.93 -1.10 -13.22
N GLY A 140 14.61 -2.34 -13.51
CA GLY A 140 15.06 -3.02 -14.74
C GLY A 140 14.49 -2.39 -16.01
N ILE A 141 13.30 -1.81 -15.95
CA ILE A 141 12.67 -1.06 -17.05
C ILE A 141 12.67 0.43 -16.75
N VAL A 142 12.19 0.84 -15.56
CA VAL A 142 12.06 2.25 -15.23
C VAL A 142 12.46 2.50 -13.78
N GLY A 143 13.15 3.63 -13.53
CA GLY A 143 13.44 4.07 -12.16
C GLY A 143 12.13 4.44 -11.45
N ASN A 144 11.41 5.44 -11.96
CA ASN A 144 10.15 5.93 -11.39
C ASN A 144 9.02 5.91 -12.41
N ASN A 145 7.90 5.25 -12.07
CA ASN A 145 6.76 5.07 -12.99
C ASN A 145 5.48 5.73 -12.45
N HIS A 146 5.04 6.80 -13.10
CA HIS A 146 3.74 7.44 -12.91
C HIS A 146 2.70 7.03 -13.96
N GLY A 147 3.15 6.47 -15.09
CA GLY A 147 2.33 6.11 -16.24
C GLY A 147 1.98 4.62 -16.31
N ILE A 148 2.03 4.07 -17.52
CA ILE A 148 1.64 2.69 -17.79
C ILE A 148 2.82 1.86 -18.29
N LEU A 149 3.09 0.74 -17.61
CA LEU A 149 3.98 -0.32 -18.09
C LEU A 149 3.15 -1.54 -18.48
N ASN A 150 3.36 -2.08 -19.67
CA ASN A 150 2.58 -3.21 -20.15
C ASN A 150 3.44 -4.21 -20.95
N ASN A 151 3.44 -5.45 -20.48
CA ASN A 151 4.14 -6.57 -21.15
C ASN A 151 5.63 -6.30 -21.35
N CYS A 152 6.29 -5.72 -20.33
CA CYS A 152 7.73 -5.48 -20.32
C CYS A 152 8.47 -6.59 -19.57
N SER A 153 9.71 -6.85 -19.94
CA SER A 153 10.52 -7.88 -19.31
C SER A 153 11.93 -7.41 -18.99
N ASN A 154 12.42 -7.82 -17.82
CA ASN A 154 13.81 -7.65 -17.40
C ASN A 154 14.50 -9.00 -17.24
N SER A 155 15.71 -9.11 -17.77
CA SER A 155 16.63 -10.22 -17.55
C SER A 155 18.01 -9.76 -17.07
N GLY A 156 18.20 -8.46 -16.90
CA GLY A 156 19.41 -7.87 -16.37
C GLY A 156 19.47 -7.85 -14.84
N CYS A 157 20.61 -7.51 -14.28
CA CYS A 157 20.83 -7.45 -12.84
C CYS A 157 20.63 -6.02 -12.32
N ILE A 158 19.97 -5.87 -11.16
CA ILE A 158 19.67 -4.57 -10.57
C ILE A 158 20.25 -4.51 -9.17
N ASN A 159 21.18 -3.58 -8.92
CA ASN A 159 21.82 -3.39 -7.61
C ASN A 159 22.38 -4.69 -6.97
N THR A 160 22.90 -5.61 -7.79
CA THR A 160 23.46 -6.88 -7.32
C THR A 160 24.91 -6.76 -6.84
N TYR A 161 25.39 -5.54 -6.67
CA TYR A 161 26.76 -5.25 -6.26
C TYR A 161 26.73 -4.24 -5.11
N SER A 162 27.48 -4.54 -4.05
CA SER A 162 27.70 -3.60 -2.94
C SER A 162 29.14 -3.11 -2.96
N THR A 163 29.33 -1.83 -2.73
CA THR A 163 30.64 -1.21 -2.49
C THR A 163 31.03 -1.29 -1.01
N GLU A 164 30.62 -2.34 -0.30
CA GLU A 164 31.01 -2.51 1.10
C GLU A 164 32.54 -2.41 1.27
N VAL A 165 32.96 -1.44 2.06
CA VAL A 165 34.31 -1.42 2.61
C VAL A 165 34.28 -2.33 3.84
N THR A 166 34.70 -3.58 3.67
CA THR A 166 34.93 -4.46 4.81
C THR A 166 36.14 -3.96 5.58
N TYR A 167 35.91 -3.46 6.77
CA TYR A 167 36.98 -3.20 7.72
C TYR A 167 37.27 -4.50 8.47
N ASP A 168 38.54 -4.98 8.39
CA ASP A 168 38.97 -6.00 9.31
C ASP A 168 39.02 -5.40 10.72
N LEU A 169 38.46 -6.10 11.72
CA LEU A 169 38.42 -5.61 13.11
C LEU A 169 39.84 -5.34 13.65
N ASP A 170 40.85 -5.99 13.11
CA ASP A 170 42.26 -5.78 13.46
C ASP A 170 42.86 -4.49 12.85
N ASP A 171 42.20 -3.92 11.84
CA ASP A 171 42.62 -2.69 11.17
C ASP A 171 41.92 -1.43 11.71
N ILE A 172 41.00 -1.56 12.68
CA ILE A 172 40.31 -0.44 13.31
C ILE A 172 41.30 0.29 14.24
N THR A 173 41.73 1.44 13.79
CA THR A 173 42.55 2.37 14.57
C THR A 173 41.74 3.61 14.93
N MET A 174 42.15 4.34 15.98
CA MET A 174 41.48 5.60 16.37
C MET A 174 41.47 6.65 15.26
N ASP A 175 42.41 6.61 14.34
CA ASP A 175 42.53 7.56 13.23
C ASP A 175 41.52 7.25 12.09
N ASN A 176 41.03 6.02 11.97
CA ASN A 176 40.02 5.65 10.96
C ASN A 176 38.61 5.48 11.56
N LEU A 177 38.47 5.60 12.88
CA LEU A 177 37.17 5.55 13.55
C LEU A 177 36.27 6.72 13.12
N GLU A 178 36.83 7.89 12.85
CA GLU A 178 36.09 9.04 12.29
C GLU A 178 35.61 8.76 10.85
N GLN A 179 36.36 8.00 10.07
CA GLN A 179 35.97 7.59 8.73
C GLN A 179 34.89 6.49 8.77
N ILE A 180 34.95 5.62 9.78
CA ILE A 180 33.95 4.56 10.01
C ILE A 180 32.65 5.17 10.54
N ASN A 181 32.75 6.21 11.35
CA ASN A 181 31.57 6.93 11.90
C ASN A 181 30.99 7.98 10.93
N SER A 182 31.64 8.26 9.81
CA SER A 182 31.03 9.00 8.74
C SER A 182 30.12 8.03 7.97
N THR A 183 28.82 8.05 8.26
CA THR A 183 27.76 7.29 7.61
C THR A 183 27.69 7.49 6.08
N SER A 184 28.59 8.26 5.51
CA SER A 184 28.69 8.57 4.09
C SER A 184 29.21 7.44 3.19
N ASN A 185 29.57 6.26 3.74
CA ASN A 185 30.17 5.18 2.96
C ASN A 185 29.32 3.91 2.90
N VAL A 186 28.20 3.82 3.59
CA VAL A 186 27.21 2.76 3.36
C VAL A 186 26.16 3.31 2.41
N THR A 187 26.29 3.00 1.13
CA THR A 187 25.28 3.36 0.15
C THR A 187 24.07 2.45 0.39
N ALA A 188 23.09 2.95 1.14
CA ALA A 188 21.81 2.29 1.27
C ALA A 188 21.10 2.37 -0.08
N HIS A 189 20.96 1.24 -0.77
CA HIS A 189 20.10 1.16 -1.94
C HIS A 189 18.64 1.13 -1.45
N THR A 190 17.82 2.07 -1.91
CA THR A 190 16.39 2.09 -1.61
C THR A 190 15.56 1.95 -2.88
N ASP A 191 14.38 1.35 -2.75
CA ASP A 191 13.40 1.24 -3.82
C ASP A 191 13.96 0.55 -5.08
N THR A 192 14.40 -0.69 -4.91
CA THR A 192 15.00 -1.49 -5.99
C THR A 192 14.00 -2.50 -6.53
N GLY A 193 13.69 -2.45 -7.83
CA GLY A 193 12.73 -3.37 -8.45
C GLY A 193 13.18 -3.97 -9.78
N GLY A 194 12.73 -5.18 -10.06
CA GLY A 194 13.05 -5.86 -11.33
C GLY A 194 12.45 -5.18 -12.56
N ILE A 195 11.37 -4.43 -12.40
CA ILE A 195 10.71 -3.65 -13.46
C ILE A 195 10.74 -2.16 -13.11
N ALA A 196 10.29 -1.76 -11.93
CA ALA A 196 10.28 -0.36 -11.51
C ALA A 196 10.88 -0.22 -10.12
N GLY A 197 11.67 0.84 -9.88
CA GLY A 197 12.13 1.20 -8.54
C GLY A 197 10.96 1.64 -7.68
N ILE A 198 10.28 2.72 -8.07
CA ILE A 198 9.02 3.20 -7.48
C ILE A 198 7.92 3.19 -8.54
N SER A 199 6.67 2.99 -8.13
CA SER A 199 5.52 3.16 -9.01
C SER A 199 4.27 3.61 -8.26
N ASP A 200 3.65 4.70 -8.70
CA ASP A 200 2.28 5.09 -8.40
C ASP A 200 1.34 4.90 -9.62
N GLY A 201 1.93 4.53 -10.76
CA GLY A 201 1.24 4.19 -11.99
C GLY A 201 0.68 2.77 -12.03
N LYS A 202 0.50 2.25 -13.24
CA LYS A 202 -0.11 0.93 -13.49
C LYS A 202 0.87 0.01 -14.21
N ILE A 203 1.02 -1.21 -13.70
CA ILE A 203 1.93 -2.22 -14.26
C ILE A 203 1.15 -3.51 -14.56
N TYR A 204 1.18 -3.92 -15.82
CA TYR A 204 0.44 -5.08 -16.30
C TYR A 204 1.35 -6.07 -17.03
N TYR A 205 1.19 -7.36 -16.76
CA TYR A 205 1.81 -8.45 -17.51
C TYR A 205 3.33 -8.35 -17.64
N CYS A 206 4.00 -7.71 -16.69
CA CYS A 206 5.44 -7.57 -16.69
C CYS A 206 6.13 -8.76 -16.02
N SER A 207 7.35 -9.04 -16.43
CA SER A 207 8.11 -10.18 -15.89
C SER A 207 9.56 -9.83 -15.59
N ASN A 208 10.07 -10.40 -14.51
CA ASN A 208 11.48 -10.34 -14.15
C ASN A 208 12.08 -11.75 -14.06
N SER A 209 13.27 -11.92 -14.62
CA SER A 209 14.11 -13.11 -14.48
C SER A 209 15.53 -12.77 -14.04
N GLY A 210 15.88 -11.50 -13.94
CA GLY A 210 17.17 -11.03 -13.46
C GLY A 210 17.28 -11.05 -11.94
N ALA A 211 18.50 -11.07 -11.41
CA ALA A 211 18.76 -10.98 -9.98
C ALA A 211 18.60 -9.53 -9.50
N ILE A 212 17.97 -9.35 -8.33
CA ILE A 212 17.62 -8.06 -7.76
C ILE A 212 18.18 -7.94 -6.36
N GLY A 213 18.86 -6.82 -6.10
CA GLY A 213 19.39 -6.46 -4.79
C GLY A 213 20.64 -7.25 -4.39
N TYR A 214 21.08 -7.03 -3.16
CA TYR A 214 22.27 -7.63 -2.58
C TYR A 214 21.98 -8.09 -1.14
N GLN A 215 22.62 -9.16 -0.71
CA GLN A 215 22.40 -9.77 0.60
C GLN A 215 22.69 -8.77 1.73
N HIS A 216 21.76 -8.63 2.66
CA HIS A 216 21.83 -7.73 3.84
C HIS A 216 21.96 -6.22 3.51
N VAL A 217 21.72 -5.83 2.29
CA VAL A 217 21.82 -4.43 1.84
C VAL A 217 20.53 -4.03 1.10
N GLY A 218 20.07 -2.82 1.35
CA GLY A 218 18.94 -2.27 0.62
C GLY A 218 17.60 -2.44 1.34
N TYR A 219 16.74 -1.48 1.06
CA TYR A 219 15.38 -1.35 1.60
C TYR A 219 14.39 -1.33 0.46
N ASN A 220 13.16 -1.79 0.69
CA ASN A 220 12.11 -1.79 -0.32
C ASN A 220 12.58 -2.48 -1.62
N THR A 221 12.95 -3.75 -1.50
CA THR A 221 13.45 -4.52 -2.65
C THR A 221 12.39 -5.49 -3.15
N GLY A 222 12.00 -5.38 -4.43
CA GLY A 222 10.98 -6.22 -5.02
C GLY A 222 11.37 -6.86 -6.35
N GLY A 223 10.91 -8.07 -6.60
CA GLY A 223 11.16 -8.76 -7.86
C GLY A 223 10.53 -8.05 -9.07
N ILE A 224 9.52 -7.22 -8.86
CA ILE A 224 8.88 -6.38 -9.88
C ILE A 224 8.99 -4.90 -9.50
N VAL A 225 8.56 -4.50 -8.31
CA VAL A 225 8.57 -3.10 -7.87
C VAL A 225 9.25 -3.01 -6.50
N GLY A 226 10.17 -2.06 -6.33
CA GLY A 226 10.77 -1.78 -5.03
C GLY A 226 9.73 -1.23 -4.07
N ARG A 227 9.17 -0.05 -4.39
CA ARG A 227 8.09 0.58 -3.63
C ARG A 227 6.87 0.88 -4.51
N LEU A 228 5.74 0.30 -4.15
CA LEU A 228 4.44 0.56 -4.79
C LEU A 228 3.72 1.67 -4.01
N HIS A 229 3.88 2.92 -4.45
CA HIS A 229 3.26 4.07 -3.83
C HIS A 229 1.83 4.25 -4.34
N GLN A 230 0.85 3.64 -3.68
CA GLN A 230 -0.58 3.70 -4.05
C GLN A 230 -0.92 3.22 -5.48
N GLY A 231 0.03 2.57 -6.16
CA GLY A 231 -0.11 2.13 -7.55
C GLY A 231 -0.93 0.85 -7.72
N TYR A 232 -0.97 0.35 -8.97
CA TYR A 232 -1.69 -0.88 -9.33
C TYR A 232 -0.80 -1.87 -10.07
N LEU A 233 -0.77 -3.11 -9.59
CA LEU A 233 0.02 -4.19 -10.16
C LEU A 233 -0.86 -5.40 -10.49
N GLN A 234 -0.81 -5.88 -11.73
CA GLN A 234 -1.62 -7.03 -12.16
C GLN A 234 -0.90 -7.99 -13.11
N ASN A 235 -1.08 -9.28 -12.89
CA ASN A 235 -0.55 -10.35 -13.76
C ASN A 235 0.97 -10.29 -13.98
N CYS A 236 1.72 -9.91 -12.96
CA CYS A 236 3.18 -9.85 -13.04
C CYS A 236 3.84 -11.12 -12.48
N THR A 237 4.99 -11.47 -13.03
CA THR A 237 5.70 -12.71 -12.64
C THR A 237 7.17 -12.43 -12.35
N ASN A 238 7.65 -12.89 -11.20
CA ASN A 238 9.07 -12.93 -10.87
C ASN A 238 9.59 -14.37 -10.86
N THR A 239 10.71 -14.60 -11.50
CA THR A 239 11.49 -15.85 -11.46
C THR A 239 12.93 -15.59 -11.05
N GLY A 240 13.32 -14.33 -10.91
CA GLY A 240 14.65 -13.91 -10.48
C GLY A 240 14.83 -14.00 -8.98
N PHE A 241 16.07 -14.10 -8.55
CA PHE A 241 16.46 -14.09 -7.15
C PHE A 241 16.38 -12.67 -6.59
N VAL A 242 15.75 -12.50 -5.42
CA VAL A 242 15.55 -11.20 -4.77
C VAL A 242 16.25 -11.21 -3.42
N GLN A 243 17.13 -10.24 -3.20
CA GLN A 243 17.86 -10.09 -1.95
C GLN A 243 17.76 -8.65 -1.43
N GLY A 244 17.79 -8.48 -0.10
CA GLY A 244 17.79 -7.17 0.53
C GLY A 244 18.01 -7.28 2.03
N ARG A 245 17.82 -6.16 2.72
CA ARG A 245 17.88 -6.10 4.18
C ARG A 245 16.49 -6.07 4.81
N LYS A 246 15.66 -5.11 4.43
CA LYS A 246 14.34 -4.90 5.03
C LYS A 246 13.31 -4.61 3.93
N ASP A 247 12.07 -5.05 4.15
CA ASP A 247 10.93 -4.86 3.26
C ASP A 247 11.20 -5.45 1.88
N VAL A 248 11.35 -6.77 1.86
CA VAL A 248 11.74 -7.51 0.66
C VAL A 248 10.64 -8.46 0.21
N GLY A 249 10.21 -8.31 -1.02
CA GLY A 249 9.14 -9.13 -1.59
C GLY A 249 9.47 -9.73 -2.95
N GLY A 250 8.95 -10.92 -3.20
CA GLY A 250 9.12 -11.57 -4.51
C GLY A 250 8.50 -10.79 -5.66
N ILE A 251 7.55 -9.90 -5.37
CA ILE A 251 6.91 -9.00 -6.35
C ILE A 251 7.11 -7.54 -5.94
N VAL A 252 6.73 -7.15 -4.72
CA VAL A 252 6.83 -5.77 -4.22
C VAL A 252 7.61 -5.76 -2.91
N GLY A 253 8.59 -4.89 -2.77
CA GLY A 253 9.32 -4.70 -1.52
C GLY A 253 8.41 -4.09 -0.46
N GLN A 254 8.00 -2.86 -0.67
CA GLN A 254 7.05 -2.14 0.17
C GLN A 254 5.83 -1.70 -0.64
N MET A 255 4.66 -1.88 -0.07
CA MET A 255 3.39 -1.42 -0.61
C MET A 255 2.78 -0.37 0.31
N GLU A 256 2.63 0.84 -0.19
CA GLU A 256 1.93 1.90 0.52
C GLU A 256 0.43 1.82 0.24
N PRO A 257 -0.41 1.92 1.29
CA PRO A 257 -1.85 1.92 1.11
C PRO A 257 -2.32 3.20 0.40
N PHE A 258 -3.38 3.09 -0.38
CA PHE A 258 -4.09 4.26 -0.86
C PHE A 258 -4.94 4.83 0.28
N LEU A 259 -4.65 6.06 0.65
CA LEU A 259 -5.39 6.79 1.66
C LEU A 259 -6.49 7.59 0.97
N GLU A 260 -7.73 7.20 1.16
CA GLU A 260 -8.88 8.00 0.76
C GLU A 260 -9.42 8.74 1.97
N ILE A 261 -9.19 10.03 2.02
CA ILE A 261 -9.78 10.88 3.04
C ILE A 261 -11.22 11.15 2.61
N GLN A 262 -12.16 10.48 3.25
CA GLN A 262 -13.58 10.78 3.06
C GLN A 262 -13.95 11.96 3.94
N TYR A 263 -14.17 13.10 3.31
CA TYR A 263 -14.70 14.25 4.01
C TYR A 263 -16.19 14.03 4.30
N LEU A 264 -16.64 14.41 5.48
CA LEU A 264 -18.05 14.42 5.85
C LEU A 264 -18.92 15.13 4.78
N SER A 265 -18.38 16.17 4.12
CA SER A 265 -19.03 16.84 3.00
C SER A 265 -19.32 15.93 1.80
N ASP A 266 -18.54 14.88 1.58
CA ASP A 266 -18.73 13.95 0.46
C ASP A 266 -19.81 12.93 0.80
N LYS A 267 -19.85 12.42 2.04
CA LYS A 267 -20.96 11.59 2.54
C LYS A 267 -22.29 12.35 2.52
N LEU A 268 -22.28 13.65 2.84
CA LEU A 268 -23.48 14.48 2.76
C LEU A 268 -23.95 14.72 1.32
N LYS A 269 -23.02 14.85 0.35
CA LYS A 269 -23.38 14.90 -1.08
C LYS A 269 -23.90 13.55 -1.60
N GLU A 270 -23.33 12.45 -1.13
CA GLU A 270 -23.82 11.11 -1.44
C GLU A 270 -25.24 10.92 -0.90
N LEU A 271 -25.51 11.34 0.34
CA LEU A 271 -26.85 11.32 0.92
C LEU A 271 -27.85 12.14 0.10
N ASP A 272 -27.50 13.34 -0.36
CA ASP A 272 -28.33 14.16 -1.25
C ASP A 272 -28.65 13.43 -2.57
N THR A 273 -27.61 12.85 -3.21
CA THR A 273 -27.77 12.08 -4.45
C THR A 273 -28.65 10.85 -4.28
N GLU A 274 -28.44 10.09 -3.21
CA GLU A 274 -29.23 8.87 -2.94
C GLU A 274 -30.67 9.20 -2.52
N THR A 275 -30.89 10.36 -1.86
CA THR A 275 -32.22 10.87 -1.53
C THR A 275 -32.99 11.27 -2.79
N ASP A 276 -32.33 11.92 -3.77
CA ASP A 276 -32.95 12.26 -5.05
C ASP A 276 -33.33 10.99 -5.84
N LYS A 277 -32.46 9.97 -5.88
CA LYS A 277 -32.79 8.67 -6.49
C LYS A 277 -34.02 8.03 -5.84
N PHE A 278 -34.08 8.06 -4.50
CA PHE A 278 -35.22 7.51 -3.78
C PHE A 278 -36.51 8.26 -4.10
N LEU A 279 -36.47 9.60 -4.22
CA LEU A 279 -37.61 10.43 -4.61
C LEU A 279 -38.09 10.10 -6.03
N ASP A 280 -37.19 9.90 -6.98
CA ASP A 280 -37.51 9.52 -8.36
C ASP A 280 -38.19 8.14 -8.41
N MET A 281 -37.66 7.15 -7.64
CA MET A 281 -38.27 5.83 -7.51
C MET A 281 -39.65 5.89 -6.86
N LEU A 282 -39.82 6.72 -5.84
CA LEU A 282 -41.12 6.95 -5.18
C LEU A 282 -42.15 7.57 -6.13
N ASP A 283 -41.74 8.57 -6.94
CA ASP A 283 -42.59 9.18 -7.95
C ASP A 283 -43.00 8.20 -9.06
N ALA A 284 -42.09 7.29 -9.48
CA ALA A 284 -42.43 6.22 -10.40
C ALA A 284 -43.47 5.26 -9.81
N THR A 285 -43.23 4.81 -8.57
CA THR A 285 -44.16 3.94 -7.84
C THR A 285 -45.53 4.61 -7.62
N GLN A 286 -45.54 5.91 -7.33
CA GLN A 286 -46.80 6.68 -7.16
C GLN A 286 -47.64 6.73 -8.45
N LYS A 287 -47.01 6.80 -9.63
CA LYS A 287 -47.72 6.77 -10.91
C LYS A 287 -48.43 5.45 -11.15
N ASP A 288 -47.80 4.34 -10.74
CA ASP A 288 -48.40 3.01 -10.88
C ASP A 288 -49.48 2.74 -9.82
N VAL A 289 -49.33 3.36 -8.63
CA VAL A 289 -50.23 3.20 -7.48
C VAL A 289 -51.46 4.12 -7.54
N SER A 290 -51.38 5.19 -8.30
CA SER A 290 -52.46 6.21 -8.37
C SER A 290 -53.84 5.65 -8.74
N ASN A 291 -53.89 4.43 -9.26
CA ASN A 291 -55.10 3.72 -9.60
C ASN A 291 -55.70 2.85 -8.46
N TYR A 292 -54.99 2.65 -7.33
CA TYR A 292 -55.37 1.64 -6.34
C TYR A 292 -55.91 2.16 -5.00
N SER A 293 -55.47 3.25 -4.44
CA SER A 293 -56.11 3.78 -3.20
C SER A 293 -55.69 5.20 -2.83
N ARG A 294 -56.63 5.93 -2.23
CA ARG A 294 -56.37 7.27 -1.64
C ARG A 294 -55.36 7.21 -0.49
N GLN A 295 -55.27 6.09 0.17
CA GLN A 295 -54.37 5.87 1.32
C GLN A 295 -52.93 5.76 0.88
N ALA A 296 -52.63 4.98 -0.17
CA ALA A 296 -51.30 4.86 -0.77
C ALA A 296 -50.79 6.19 -1.30
N SER A 297 -51.64 6.98 -1.98
CA SER A 297 -51.32 8.33 -2.45
C SER A 297 -51.00 9.31 -1.32
N ALA A 298 -51.69 9.20 -0.17
CA ALA A 298 -51.44 10.04 0.99
C ALA A 298 -50.10 9.68 1.69
N LEU A 299 -49.80 8.41 1.80
CA LEU A 299 -48.52 7.89 2.36
C LEU A 299 -47.34 8.30 1.49
N SER A 300 -47.42 8.09 0.17
CA SER A 300 -46.37 8.47 -0.79
C SER A 300 -46.07 9.99 -0.72
N LYS A 301 -47.10 10.82 -0.63
CA LYS A 301 -46.92 12.26 -0.48
C LYS A 301 -46.29 12.64 0.85
N SER A 302 -46.63 11.95 1.94
CA SER A 302 -46.03 12.19 3.25
C SER A 302 -44.55 11.74 3.30
N ILE A 303 -44.21 10.59 2.69
CA ILE A 303 -42.83 10.12 2.51
C ILE A 303 -42.01 11.18 1.75
N SER A 304 -42.52 11.65 0.60
CA SER A 304 -41.85 12.68 -0.20
C SER A 304 -41.62 13.99 0.59
N THR A 305 -42.54 14.37 1.47
CA THR A 305 -42.37 15.54 2.32
C THR A 305 -41.26 15.33 3.36
N ASN A 306 -41.30 14.22 4.08
CA ASN A 306 -40.28 13.91 5.07
C ASN A 306 -38.87 13.76 4.46
N LEU A 307 -38.75 13.23 3.24
CA LEU A 307 -37.47 13.15 2.51
C LEU A 307 -36.95 14.54 2.09
N LYS A 308 -37.83 15.44 1.68
CA LYS A 308 -37.46 16.84 1.39
C LYS A 308 -37.00 17.59 2.64
N ASP A 309 -37.64 17.33 3.78
CA ASP A 309 -37.21 17.89 5.06
C ASP A 309 -35.85 17.32 5.47
N ALA A 310 -35.63 16.02 5.27
CA ALA A 310 -34.33 15.35 5.50
C ALA A 310 -33.23 15.94 4.60
N ASN A 311 -33.50 16.11 3.28
CA ASN A 311 -32.54 16.68 2.35
C ASN A 311 -32.21 18.15 2.69
N SER A 312 -33.20 18.94 3.12
CA SER A 312 -32.97 20.30 3.59
C SER A 312 -32.08 20.36 4.83
N ALA A 313 -32.27 19.43 5.77
CA ALA A 313 -31.41 19.31 6.95
C ALA A 313 -29.99 18.89 6.58
N GLY A 314 -29.82 17.93 5.65
CA GLY A 314 -28.52 17.49 5.10
C GLY A 314 -27.76 18.63 4.43
N ASN A 315 -28.43 19.42 3.60
CA ASN A 315 -27.83 20.59 2.93
C ASN A 315 -27.42 21.68 3.93
N SER A 316 -28.20 21.89 5.01
CA SER A 316 -27.83 22.82 6.08
C SER A 316 -26.62 22.30 6.87
N LEU A 317 -26.52 21.02 7.07
CA LEU A 317 -25.37 20.37 7.70
C LEU A 317 -24.11 20.53 6.84
N THR A 318 -24.20 20.29 5.53
CA THR A 318 -23.11 20.52 4.55
C THR A 318 -22.58 21.96 4.61
N GLY A 319 -23.46 22.93 4.66
CA GLY A 319 -23.08 24.36 4.78
C GLY A 319 -22.28 24.61 6.06
N THR A 320 -22.76 24.10 7.19
CA THR A 320 -22.12 24.32 8.50
C THR A 320 -20.75 23.64 8.58
N THR A 321 -20.61 22.44 8.02
CA THR A 321 -19.32 21.70 8.01
C THR A 321 -18.30 22.31 7.06
N ASN A 322 -18.71 22.80 5.90
CA ASN A 322 -17.82 23.50 4.95
C ASN A 322 -17.28 24.81 5.57
N ASP A 323 -18.11 25.56 6.31
CA ASP A 323 -17.65 26.77 7.01
C ASP A 323 -16.61 26.43 8.10
N LEU A 324 -16.82 25.34 8.83
CA LEU A 324 -15.88 24.87 9.86
C LEU A 324 -14.54 24.45 9.22
N TRP A 325 -14.61 23.70 8.13
CA TRP A 325 -13.42 23.28 7.38
C TRP A 325 -12.62 24.46 6.81
N TYR A 326 -13.29 25.47 6.31
CA TYR A 326 -12.63 26.69 5.85
C TYR A 326 -11.86 27.39 6.96
N ILE A 327 -12.43 27.48 8.17
CA ILE A 327 -11.76 28.05 9.34
C ILE A 327 -10.54 27.21 9.72
N TYR A 328 -10.70 25.89 9.79
CA TYR A 328 -9.59 25.00 10.13
C TYR A 328 -8.41 25.14 9.14
N ASN A 329 -8.69 25.18 7.85
CA ASN A 329 -7.65 25.39 6.84
C ASN A 329 -6.94 26.75 7.00
N GLN A 330 -7.66 27.80 7.36
CA GLN A 330 -7.02 29.09 7.65
C GLN A 330 -6.10 29.02 8.86
N GLU A 331 -6.53 28.40 9.94
CA GLU A 331 -5.76 28.29 11.16
C GLU A 331 -4.53 27.37 10.99
N LEU A 332 -4.66 26.24 10.29
CA LEU A 332 -3.54 25.36 9.94
C LEU A 332 -2.49 26.05 9.05
N ASN A 333 -2.94 26.84 8.07
CA ASN A 333 -2.03 27.67 7.28
C ASN A 333 -1.33 28.73 8.15
N GLY A 334 -1.99 29.24 9.18
CA GLY A 334 -1.40 30.12 10.19
C GLY A 334 -0.26 29.43 10.93
N VAL A 335 -0.49 28.23 11.45
CA VAL A 335 0.56 27.42 12.14
C VAL A 335 1.72 27.13 11.18
N SER A 336 1.46 26.74 9.94
CA SER A 336 2.51 26.48 8.93
C SER A 336 3.37 27.72 8.65
N ASN A 337 2.76 28.90 8.60
CA ASN A 337 3.49 30.16 8.42
C ASN A 337 4.33 30.53 9.65
N ASP A 338 3.79 30.34 10.85
CA ASP A 338 4.53 30.56 12.09
C ASP A 338 5.73 29.60 12.23
N LEU A 339 5.59 28.34 11.77
CA LEU A 339 6.70 27.38 11.70
C LEU A 339 7.81 27.86 10.73
N LYS A 340 7.44 28.42 9.59
CA LYS A 340 8.42 29.01 8.65
C LYS A 340 9.15 30.20 9.27
N VAL A 341 8.43 31.05 10.02
CA VAL A 341 9.03 32.18 10.74
C VAL A 341 9.99 31.67 11.79
N LEU A 342 9.59 30.67 12.60
CA LEU A 342 10.47 30.04 13.59
C LEU A 342 11.75 29.51 12.95
N ASN A 343 11.64 28.75 11.85
CA ASN A 343 12.80 28.21 11.14
C ASN A 343 13.74 29.32 10.64
N ASN A 344 13.20 30.41 10.10
CA ASN A 344 14.00 31.55 9.66
C ASN A 344 14.68 32.28 10.85
N ASP A 345 13.97 32.45 11.96
CA ASP A 345 14.52 33.12 13.17
C ASP A 345 15.65 32.25 13.77
N LEU A 346 15.47 30.93 13.85
CA LEU A 346 16.49 29.98 14.33
C LEU A 346 17.73 29.96 13.42
N ASN A 347 17.55 29.91 12.11
CA ASN A 347 18.65 29.92 11.14
C ASN A 347 19.43 31.24 11.20
N LYS A 348 18.73 32.37 11.29
CA LYS A 348 19.36 33.68 11.42
C LYS A 348 20.17 33.79 12.71
N GLN A 349 19.65 33.33 13.84
CA GLN A 349 20.37 33.27 15.09
C GLN A 349 21.61 32.39 15.02
N ALA A 350 21.50 31.22 14.41
CA ALA A 350 22.64 30.32 14.21
C ALA A 350 23.74 30.96 13.34
N GLU A 351 23.37 31.75 12.31
CA GLU A 351 24.33 32.52 11.50
C GLU A 351 24.94 33.68 12.30
N ASP A 352 24.16 34.44 13.08
CA ASP A 352 24.60 35.53 13.92
C ASP A 352 25.59 35.04 15.00
N ASP A 353 25.30 33.94 15.67
CA ASP A 353 26.17 33.29 16.65
C ASP A 353 27.49 32.83 16.02
N LYS A 354 27.44 32.25 14.81
CA LYS A 354 28.63 31.85 14.05
C LYS A 354 29.50 33.05 13.67
N ASN A 355 28.85 34.13 13.21
CA ASN A 355 29.57 35.33 12.75
C ASN A 355 30.15 36.17 13.89
N ASN A 356 29.52 36.17 15.07
CA ASN A 356 29.94 36.93 16.24
C ASN A 356 30.86 36.16 17.21
N GLY A 357 31.12 34.87 16.92
CA GLY A 357 31.96 34.04 17.78
C GLY A 357 31.34 33.75 19.15
N ASN A 358 30.02 33.87 19.29
CA ASN A 358 29.25 33.61 20.51
C ASN A 358 28.98 32.10 20.70
N ARG A 359 30.01 31.31 20.60
CA ARG A 359 30.01 29.90 20.88
C ARG A 359 31.17 29.52 21.76
N HIS A 360 30.94 28.77 22.80
CA HIS A 360 32.01 28.20 23.61
C HIS A 360 32.13 26.71 23.40
N ASP A 361 33.33 26.23 23.47
CA ASP A 361 33.64 24.82 23.32
C ASP A 361 33.59 24.15 24.69
N ILE A 362 32.68 23.22 24.86
CA ILE A 362 32.66 22.34 26.03
C ILE A 362 33.59 21.17 25.74
N LYS A 363 34.68 21.09 26.48
CA LYS A 363 35.58 19.96 26.46
C LYS A 363 35.14 18.91 27.46
N LEU A 364 34.77 17.76 26.95
CA LEU A 364 34.47 16.58 27.75
C LEU A 364 35.76 15.77 27.92
N SER A 365 36.43 15.98 29.05
CA SER A 365 37.61 15.22 29.44
C SER A 365 37.19 14.13 30.41
N GLY A 366 37.15 12.88 29.98
CA GLY A 366 36.87 11.72 30.84
C GLY A 366 38.16 10.94 31.14
N ASN A 367 38.41 10.66 32.42
CA ASN A 367 39.57 9.85 32.83
C ASN A 367 39.57 8.40 32.32
N ASP A 368 38.46 7.95 31.65
CA ASP A 368 38.27 6.61 31.13
C ASP A 368 38.16 6.56 29.59
N LEU A 369 38.32 7.69 28.90
CA LEU A 369 38.35 7.75 27.44
C LEU A 369 39.82 7.79 26.99
N SER A 370 40.34 6.69 26.51
CA SER A 370 41.71 6.56 26.02
C SER A 370 41.96 7.27 24.67
N GLY A 371 41.15 8.25 24.31
CA GLY A 371 41.28 8.96 23.04
C GLY A 371 40.71 10.35 23.08
N GLY A 372 41.48 11.32 23.46
CA GLY A 372 41.28 12.76 23.21
C GLY A 372 40.00 13.41 23.77
N ASP A 373 40.09 14.71 24.05
CA ASP A 373 38.97 15.55 24.51
C ASP A 373 37.94 15.71 23.36
N ILE A 374 36.68 15.40 23.61
CA ILE A 374 35.58 15.74 22.70
C ILE A 374 35.19 17.21 22.93
N THR A 375 35.28 18.04 21.89
CA THR A 375 34.90 19.45 21.94
C THR A 375 33.53 19.62 21.28
N LEU A 376 32.53 20.02 22.07
CA LEU A 376 31.20 20.38 21.57
C LEU A 376 31.10 21.92 21.53
N SER A 377 30.81 22.48 20.35
CA SER A 377 30.59 23.90 20.16
C SER A 377 29.12 24.25 20.43
N VAL A 378 28.85 24.96 21.52
CA VAL A 378 27.51 25.31 22.00
C VAL A 378 27.29 26.81 21.94
N PRO A 379 26.11 27.34 21.55
CA PRO A 379 25.81 28.76 21.60
C PRO A 379 25.91 29.31 23.04
N ASP A 380 26.54 30.50 23.22
CA ASP A 380 26.68 31.14 24.51
C ASP A 380 25.36 31.68 25.07
N ASP A 381 24.44 32.09 24.18
CA ASP A 381 23.13 32.61 24.54
C ASP A 381 22.01 31.71 24.01
N THR A 382 21.34 30.98 24.90
CA THR A 382 20.17 30.16 24.59
C THR A 382 18.84 30.89 24.79
N GLU A 383 18.83 32.11 25.35
CA GLU A 383 17.59 32.82 25.67
C GLU A 383 16.85 33.30 24.43
N SER A 384 17.58 33.69 23.38
CA SER A 384 16.99 34.06 22.09
C SER A 384 16.32 32.89 21.37
N TYR A 385 16.92 31.70 21.43
CA TYR A 385 16.31 30.45 20.90
C TYR A 385 15.05 30.10 21.70
N LYS A 386 15.11 30.20 23.03
CA LYS A 386 13.93 29.97 23.89
C LYS A 386 12.81 30.96 23.61
N ALA A 387 13.15 32.25 23.36
CA ALA A 387 12.17 33.28 23.03
C ALA A 387 11.47 33.01 21.69
N ALA A 388 12.20 32.54 20.66
CA ALA A 388 11.63 32.17 19.38
C ALA A 388 10.67 30.97 19.51
N LEU A 389 11.09 29.92 20.23
CA LEU A 389 10.27 28.74 20.50
C LEU A 389 9.02 29.09 21.32
N LYS A 390 9.17 29.95 22.36
CA LYS A 390 8.03 30.40 23.17
C LYS A 390 7.00 31.16 22.32
N LYS A 391 7.45 32.06 21.46
CA LYS A 391 6.60 32.83 20.56
C LYS A 391 5.83 31.92 19.60
N PHE A 392 6.51 30.91 19.04
CA PHE A 392 5.85 29.91 18.21
C PHE A 392 4.78 29.14 18.99
N GLY A 393 5.09 28.66 20.20
CA GLY A 393 4.15 27.98 21.08
C GLY A 393 2.90 28.81 21.42
N GLU A 394 3.09 30.10 21.74
CA GLU A 394 1.96 31.03 22.01
C GLU A 394 1.07 31.24 20.77
N ASN A 395 1.65 31.33 19.57
CA ASN A 395 0.90 31.48 18.33
C ASN A 395 0.16 30.18 17.97
N ALA A 396 0.82 29.03 18.05
CA ALA A 396 0.22 27.73 17.77
C ALA A 396 -0.96 27.44 18.70
N THR A 397 -0.82 27.74 20.00
CA THR A 397 -1.93 27.62 20.97
C THR A 397 -3.13 28.51 20.56
N LYS A 398 -2.87 29.74 20.13
CA LYS A 398 -3.94 30.64 19.66
C LYS A 398 -4.67 30.10 18.44
N HIS A 399 -3.96 29.52 17.48
CA HIS A 399 -4.57 28.87 16.32
C HIS A 399 -5.44 27.68 16.73
N LEU A 400 -4.96 26.85 17.66
CA LEU A 400 -5.73 25.74 18.22
C LEU A 400 -6.99 26.24 18.97
N ASP A 401 -6.87 27.28 19.80
CA ASP A 401 -8.01 27.87 20.52
C ASP A 401 -9.08 28.40 19.56
N ASN A 402 -8.67 28.98 18.43
CA ASN A 402 -9.61 29.45 17.40
C ASN A 402 -10.34 28.29 16.73
N MET A 403 -9.65 27.16 16.44
CA MET A 403 -10.28 25.96 15.89
C MET A 403 -11.29 25.35 16.88
N VAL A 404 -10.93 25.22 18.16
CA VAL A 404 -11.83 24.71 19.22
C VAL A 404 -13.03 25.61 19.39
N SER A 405 -12.84 26.93 19.41
CA SER A 405 -13.96 27.88 19.52
C SER A 405 -14.90 27.78 18.33
N ALA A 406 -14.37 27.67 17.10
CA ALA A 406 -15.19 27.52 15.89
C ALA A 406 -16.01 26.22 15.90
N SER A 407 -15.44 25.12 16.43
CA SER A 407 -16.15 23.85 16.63
C SER A 407 -17.29 24.00 17.63
N THR A 408 -17.00 24.54 18.81
CA THR A 408 -17.97 24.71 19.92
C THR A 408 -19.15 25.59 19.51
N ASP A 409 -18.89 26.67 18.79
CA ASP A 409 -19.94 27.61 18.35
C ASP A 409 -20.95 26.98 17.36
N ARG A 410 -20.53 25.94 16.63
CA ARG A 410 -21.35 25.29 15.59
C ARG A 410 -21.97 23.96 16.01
N SER A 411 -21.50 23.37 17.11
CA SER A 411 -21.95 22.03 17.58
C SER A 411 -23.46 21.95 17.76
N GLY A 412 -24.08 22.98 18.34
CA GLY A 412 -25.53 23.02 18.53
C GLY A 412 -26.33 23.02 17.23
N GLY A 413 -25.83 23.70 16.18
CA GLY A 413 -26.44 23.71 14.84
C GLY A 413 -26.31 22.37 14.13
N ILE A 414 -25.12 21.75 14.21
CA ILE A 414 -24.84 20.42 13.65
C ILE A 414 -25.77 19.38 14.29
N LYS A 415 -25.84 19.35 15.61
CA LYS A 415 -26.71 18.42 16.33
C LYS A 415 -28.18 18.58 15.94
N ASN A 416 -28.70 19.80 15.90
CA ASN A 416 -30.12 20.05 15.54
C ASN A 416 -30.43 19.62 14.10
N ASN A 417 -29.53 19.87 13.15
CA ASN A 417 -29.71 19.45 11.76
C ASN A 417 -29.65 17.92 11.63
N LEU A 418 -28.72 17.25 12.36
CA LEU A 418 -28.63 15.80 12.38
C LEU A 418 -29.87 15.13 12.99
N ASP A 419 -30.36 15.65 14.12
CA ASP A 419 -31.61 15.17 14.74
C ASP A 419 -32.81 15.34 13.81
N THR A 420 -32.91 16.46 13.10
CA THR A 420 -33.95 16.70 12.12
C THR A 420 -33.84 15.73 10.93
N LEU A 421 -32.66 15.53 10.42
CA LEU A 421 -32.35 14.58 9.33
C LEU A 421 -32.80 13.17 9.72
N LYS A 422 -32.33 12.68 10.87
CA LYS A 422 -32.68 11.34 11.40
C LYS A 422 -34.20 11.19 11.57
N GLN A 423 -34.85 12.12 12.28
CA GLN A 423 -36.30 12.04 12.54
C GLN A 423 -37.14 12.06 11.25
N SER A 424 -36.72 12.84 10.25
CA SER A 424 -37.42 12.92 8.99
C SER A 424 -37.28 11.65 8.17
N LEU A 425 -36.10 11.03 8.17
CA LEU A 425 -35.86 9.73 7.53
C LEU A 425 -36.58 8.59 8.24
N ASP A 426 -36.51 8.51 9.57
CA ASP A 426 -37.23 7.48 10.34
C ASP A 426 -38.74 7.52 10.03
N LYS A 427 -39.34 8.71 10.00
CA LYS A 427 -40.76 8.87 9.61
C LYS A 427 -41.02 8.43 8.16
N ALA A 428 -40.12 8.77 7.24
CA ALA A 428 -40.26 8.36 5.85
C ALA A 428 -40.20 6.82 5.71
N PHE A 429 -39.28 6.16 6.42
CA PHE A 429 -39.11 4.70 6.39
C PHE A 429 -40.28 3.95 7.07
N ASP A 430 -40.81 4.46 8.19
CA ASP A 430 -41.99 3.88 8.83
C ASP A 430 -43.21 3.96 7.91
N GLN A 431 -43.35 5.08 7.19
CA GLN A 431 -44.44 5.23 6.22
C GLN A 431 -44.24 4.41 4.95
N LEU A 432 -42.97 4.14 4.56
CA LEU A 432 -42.65 3.21 3.47
C LEU A 432 -43.07 1.77 3.82
N GLY A 433 -42.83 1.32 5.06
CA GLY A 433 -43.37 0.04 5.55
C GLY A 433 -44.88 -0.04 5.45
N GLN A 434 -45.58 1.00 5.91
CA GLN A 434 -47.05 1.08 5.79
C GLN A 434 -47.53 1.13 4.34
N LEU A 435 -46.80 1.76 3.42
CA LEU A 435 -47.08 1.76 1.99
C LEU A 435 -46.93 0.35 1.42
N GLY A 436 -45.90 -0.42 1.83
CA GLY A 436 -45.72 -1.83 1.49
C GLY A 436 -46.93 -2.68 1.86
N ASP A 437 -47.41 -2.56 3.09
CA ASP A 437 -48.59 -3.29 3.57
C ASP A 437 -49.83 -2.97 2.76
N VAL A 438 -50.02 -1.74 2.33
CA VAL A 438 -51.17 -1.31 1.49
C VAL A 438 -51.05 -1.83 0.07
N LEU A 439 -49.85 -2.00 -0.47
CA LEU A 439 -49.57 -2.41 -1.83
C LEU A 439 -49.54 -3.94 -2.02
N GLN A 440 -49.11 -4.65 -0.99
CA GLN A 440 -49.09 -6.13 -1.01
C GLN A 440 -50.50 -6.74 -1.23
N ALA A 441 -51.53 -5.95 -1.02
CA ALA A 441 -52.94 -6.34 -1.32
C ALA A 441 -53.33 -6.23 -2.81
N GLY A 442 -52.44 -5.76 -3.69
CA GLY A 442 -52.92 -5.25 -4.98
C GLY A 442 -52.37 -5.84 -6.29
N SER A 443 -51.13 -6.26 -6.46
CA SER A 443 -50.64 -6.86 -7.71
C SER A 443 -49.09 -7.13 -7.72
N ASP A 444 -48.67 -8.16 -8.46
CA ASP A 444 -47.28 -8.65 -8.57
C ASP A 444 -46.28 -7.61 -9.16
N ASN A 445 -46.71 -6.66 -9.97
CA ASN A 445 -45.81 -5.64 -10.56
C ASN A 445 -45.42 -4.50 -9.57
N THR A 446 -46.25 -4.24 -8.56
CA THR A 446 -45.95 -3.27 -7.51
C THR A 446 -44.96 -3.81 -6.47
N SER A 447 -44.83 -5.12 -6.37
CA SER A 447 -43.89 -5.74 -5.43
C SER A 447 -42.44 -5.46 -5.82
N ALA A 448 -42.06 -5.54 -7.11
CA ALA A 448 -40.67 -5.29 -7.56
C ALA A 448 -40.20 -3.86 -7.30
N HIS A 449 -41.03 -2.85 -7.59
CA HIS A 449 -40.70 -1.46 -7.30
C HIS A 449 -40.63 -1.16 -5.79
N MET A 450 -41.40 -1.91 -4.99
CA MET A 450 -41.35 -1.79 -3.55
C MET A 450 -40.07 -2.40 -2.98
N ASP A 451 -39.61 -3.52 -3.49
CA ASP A 451 -38.33 -4.13 -3.11
C ASP A 451 -37.17 -3.18 -3.42
N GLU A 452 -37.18 -2.54 -4.62
CA GLU A 452 -36.18 -1.53 -4.99
C GLU A 452 -36.21 -0.30 -4.03
N LEU A 453 -37.39 0.18 -3.65
CA LEU A 453 -37.55 1.26 -2.69
C LEU A 453 -37.05 0.88 -1.28
N MET A 454 -37.31 -0.34 -0.86
CA MET A 454 -36.83 -0.84 0.46
C MET A 454 -35.29 -0.99 0.48
N ASP A 455 -34.67 -1.43 -0.61
CA ASP A 455 -33.23 -1.52 -0.73
C ASP A 455 -32.59 -0.13 -0.72
N GLN A 456 -33.16 0.84 -1.46
CA GLN A 456 -32.70 2.22 -1.42
C GLN A 456 -32.86 2.85 -0.04
N ALA A 457 -33.92 2.51 0.70
CA ALA A 457 -34.11 2.96 2.07
C ALA A 457 -33.01 2.42 3.03
N ARG A 458 -32.53 1.19 2.81
CA ARG A 458 -31.39 0.62 3.58
C ARG A 458 -30.11 1.42 3.31
N VAL A 459 -29.85 1.79 2.05
CA VAL A 459 -28.70 2.64 1.69
C VAL A 459 -28.75 3.97 2.43
N LEU A 460 -29.90 4.65 2.43
CA LEU A 460 -30.07 5.92 3.14
C LEU A 460 -29.88 5.79 4.66
N ARG A 461 -30.42 4.71 5.28
CA ARG A 461 -30.22 4.44 6.72
C ARG A 461 -28.76 4.28 7.06
N ARG A 462 -28.01 3.52 6.25
CA ARG A 462 -26.57 3.31 6.42
C ARG A 462 -25.83 4.65 6.39
N LEU A 463 -26.02 5.44 5.32
CA LEU A 463 -25.35 6.75 5.15
C LEU A 463 -25.63 7.68 6.34
N VAL A 464 -26.85 7.72 6.83
CA VAL A 464 -27.19 8.57 8.00
C VAL A 464 -26.53 8.06 9.27
N SER A 465 -26.44 6.75 9.47
CA SER A 465 -25.72 6.18 10.60
C SER A 465 -24.24 6.52 10.56
N GLU A 466 -23.61 6.37 9.39
CA GLU A 466 -22.19 6.70 9.16
C GLU A 466 -21.93 8.19 9.41
N ILE A 467 -22.77 9.08 8.86
CA ILE A 467 -22.67 10.54 9.08
C ILE A 467 -22.84 10.90 10.57
N ARG A 468 -23.78 10.26 11.26
CA ARG A 468 -23.97 10.44 12.69
C ARG A 468 -22.73 10.02 13.48
N ASP A 469 -22.21 8.83 13.20
CA ASP A 469 -21.09 8.29 13.91
C ASP A 469 -19.81 9.12 13.68
N ASP A 470 -19.59 9.61 12.47
CA ASP A 470 -18.52 10.56 12.14
C ASP A 470 -18.64 11.87 12.90
N LEU A 471 -19.84 12.44 12.97
CA LEU A 471 -20.07 13.70 13.69
C LEU A 471 -19.89 13.57 15.20
N PHE A 472 -20.33 12.46 15.81
CA PHE A 472 -20.15 12.24 17.24
C PHE A 472 -18.72 11.92 17.64
N ARG A 473 -17.97 11.21 16.80
CA ARG A 473 -16.53 11.03 17.01
C ARG A 473 -15.77 12.36 16.99
N TYR A 474 -16.19 13.27 16.11
CA TYR A 474 -15.56 14.59 15.96
C TYR A 474 -15.76 15.52 17.16
N GLU A 475 -16.88 15.39 17.90
CA GLU A 475 -17.23 16.27 19.02
C GLU A 475 -16.79 15.74 20.40
N GLY A 476 -16.22 14.54 20.50
CA GLY A 476 -15.89 13.93 21.80
C GLY A 476 -17.10 13.76 22.72
N ILE A 477 -18.32 13.77 22.17
CA ILE A 477 -19.57 13.67 22.90
C ILE A 477 -19.83 12.17 23.12
N SER A 478 -19.63 11.68 24.34
CA SER A 478 -20.16 10.39 24.75
C SER A 478 -21.69 10.42 24.70
N VAL A 479 -22.26 9.73 23.73
CA VAL A 479 -23.71 9.49 23.70
C VAL A 479 -24.02 8.42 24.72
N GLU A 480 -24.71 8.76 25.83
CA GLU A 480 -25.45 7.76 26.55
C GLU A 480 -26.49 7.17 25.59
N ASP A 481 -26.31 5.94 25.24
CA ASP A 481 -27.18 5.19 24.33
C ASP A 481 -28.55 5.02 25.04
N THR A 482 -29.51 5.87 24.67
CA THR A 482 -30.92 5.73 25.05
C THR A 482 -31.69 4.94 24.00
N SER A 483 -31.03 3.98 23.31
CA SER A 483 -31.75 3.00 22.52
C SER A 483 -32.30 1.90 23.45
N ASP A 484 -33.60 1.77 23.43
CA ASP A 484 -34.36 0.74 24.13
C ASP A 484 -33.66 -0.63 24.09
N GLU A 485 -33.24 -1.09 25.25
CA GLU A 485 -32.94 -2.49 25.49
C GLU A 485 -34.22 -3.34 25.32
N SER A 486 -34.48 -3.79 24.13
CA SER A 486 -35.41 -4.89 23.88
C SER A 486 -34.98 -5.80 22.71
N ALA A 487 -33.69 -5.95 22.49
CA ALA A 487 -33.15 -7.16 21.83
C ALA A 487 -32.45 -7.97 22.94
N SER A 488 -33.17 -8.99 23.42
CA SER A 488 -32.68 -9.92 24.43
C SER A 488 -31.31 -10.48 24.05
N LYS A 489 -30.28 -10.12 24.81
CA LYS A 489 -29.10 -10.96 24.94
C LYS A 489 -29.58 -12.27 25.58
N GLY A 490 -29.75 -13.30 24.76
CA GLY A 490 -29.88 -14.65 25.23
C GLY A 490 -28.60 -15.02 25.99
N GLU A 491 -28.67 -15.03 27.33
CA GLU A 491 -27.65 -15.70 28.13
C GLU A 491 -27.61 -17.16 27.67
N VAL A 492 -26.57 -17.54 26.95
CA VAL A 492 -26.26 -18.94 26.67
C VAL A 492 -25.80 -19.56 27.96
N ASN A 493 -26.67 -20.36 28.53
CA ASN A 493 -26.38 -21.17 29.71
C ASN A 493 -25.34 -22.25 29.33
N PRO A 494 -24.15 -22.34 29.93
CA PRO A 494 -23.07 -23.25 29.49
C PRO A 494 -23.34 -24.70 29.92
N GLY A 495 -24.52 -25.23 29.68
CA GLY A 495 -24.90 -26.55 30.16
C GLY A 495 -25.88 -27.34 29.28
N ASP A 496 -26.25 -26.86 28.11
CA ASP A 496 -27.15 -27.59 27.22
C ASP A 496 -26.37 -28.19 26.04
N PRO A 497 -26.16 -29.52 25.97
CA PRO A 497 -25.40 -30.17 24.91
C PRO A 497 -26.17 -30.29 23.59
N ASP A 498 -27.44 -29.87 23.49
CA ASP A 498 -28.30 -29.99 22.31
C ASP A 498 -28.69 -28.64 21.68
N ALA A 499 -28.04 -27.52 22.04
CA ALA A 499 -28.23 -26.28 21.35
C ALA A 499 -27.45 -26.36 20.00
N GLU A 500 -28.17 -26.68 18.91
CA GLU A 500 -27.69 -26.39 17.58
C GLU A 500 -27.40 -24.89 17.53
N ALA A 501 -26.12 -24.55 17.53
CA ALA A 501 -25.65 -23.18 17.25
C ALA A 501 -26.09 -22.84 15.82
N GLY A 502 -27.19 -22.11 15.69
CA GLY A 502 -27.52 -21.45 14.44
C GLY A 502 -26.34 -20.59 14.06
N GLU A 503 -25.71 -20.90 12.94
CA GLU A 503 -24.66 -20.11 12.30
C GLU A 503 -25.25 -18.74 11.95
N ALA A 504 -25.20 -17.79 12.89
CA ALA A 504 -25.35 -16.41 12.54
C ALA A 504 -24.01 -16.00 11.89
N GLU A 505 -24.00 -15.92 10.54
CA GLU A 505 -22.93 -15.20 9.87
C GLU A 505 -22.82 -13.81 10.53
N PRO A 506 -21.62 -13.39 10.94
CA PRO A 506 -21.46 -12.02 11.39
C PRO A 506 -21.87 -11.10 10.22
N GLU A 507 -22.88 -10.27 10.43
CA GLU A 507 -23.25 -9.21 9.49
C GLU A 507 -22.08 -8.23 9.37
N ARG A 508 -21.12 -8.55 8.54
CA ARG A 508 -20.04 -7.63 8.20
C ARG A 508 -20.29 -7.04 6.83
N THR A 509 -20.88 -5.86 6.82
CA THR A 509 -20.86 -4.92 5.68
C THR A 509 -19.44 -4.50 5.26
N GLU A 510 -18.42 -5.00 5.93
CA GLU A 510 -17.00 -4.75 5.70
C GLU A 510 -16.42 -5.37 4.42
N GLU A 511 -17.10 -6.32 3.77
CA GLU A 511 -16.65 -6.85 2.46
C GLU A 511 -16.46 -5.75 1.43
N ALA A 512 -17.29 -4.73 1.44
CA ALA A 512 -17.18 -3.61 0.53
C ALA A 512 -15.98 -2.70 0.83
N LEU A 513 -15.51 -2.67 2.08
CA LEU A 513 -14.34 -1.90 2.51
C LEU A 513 -13.02 -2.61 2.14
N TYR A 514 -13.00 -3.95 2.09
CA TYR A 514 -11.80 -4.74 1.84
C TYR A 514 -11.73 -5.34 0.42
N ASP A 515 -12.85 -5.64 -0.22
CA ASP A 515 -12.87 -6.07 -1.62
C ASP A 515 -13.16 -4.92 -2.58
N THR A 516 -12.11 -4.35 -3.09
CA THR A 516 -12.14 -3.31 -4.10
C THR A 516 -11.89 -3.91 -5.49
N SER A 517 -12.67 -4.89 -5.92
CA SER A 517 -12.47 -5.59 -7.19
C SER A 517 -12.38 -4.65 -8.40
N SER A 518 -13.08 -3.51 -8.38
CA SER A 518 -13.01 -2.45 -9.40
C SER A 518 -11.94 -1.40 -9.14
N PHE A 519 -11.31 -1.40 -7.98
CA PHE A 519 -10.39 -0.36 -7.55
C PHE A 519 -8.97 -0.61 -8.09
N GLN A 520 -8.31 0.42 -8.61
CA GLN A 520 -7.00 0.32 -9.26
C GLN A 520 -5.93 1.20 -8.60
N LYS A 521 -5.95 1.30 -7.25
CA LYS A 521 -4.91 1.97 -6.47
C LYS A 521 -4.65 1.15 -5.20
N GLY A 522 -3.41 1.14 -4.71
CA GLY A 522 -3.04 0.36 -3.53
C GLY A 522 -3.38 -1.13 -3.67
N LYS A 523 -3.12 -1.75 -4.84
CA LYS A 523 -3.54 -3.12 -5.12
C LYS A 523 -2.52 -3.93 -5.90
N VAL A 524 -2.24 -5.14 -5.39
CA VAL A 524 -1.44 -6.18 -6.06
C VAL A 524 -2.33 -7.40 -6.31
N THR A 525 -2.49 -7.80 -7.57
CA THR A 525 -3.40 -8.89 -7.91
C THR A 525 -2.88 -9.80 -9.01
N LEU A 526 -3.23 -11.09 -8.94
CA LEU A 526 -2.90 -12.11 -9.95
C LEU A 526 -1.41 -12.23 -10.23
N CYS A 527 -0.56 -11.91 -9.25
CA CYS A 527 0.89 -11.95 -9.38
C CYS A 527 1.45 -13.31 -8.94
N VAL A 528 2.57 -13.70 -9.54
CA VAL A 528 3.20 -14.99 -9.26
C VAL A 528 4.68 -14.82 -8.97
N ASN A 529 5.12 -15.25 -7.80
CA ASN A 529 6.54 -15.39 -7.50
C ASN A 529 6.98 -16.85 -7.60
N ARG A 530 8.10 -17.08 -8.29
CA ARG A 530 8.81 -18.38 -8.39
C ARG A 530 10.29 -18.24 -8.05
N GLY A 531 10.76 -17.02 -7.86
CA GLY A 531 12.12 -16.73 -7.45
C GLY A 531 12.29 -16.86 -5.94
N THR A 532 13.45 -17.25 -5.49
CA THR A 532 13.82 -17.24 -4.07
C THR A 532 13.93 -15.80 -3.56
N VAL A 533 13.47 -15.57 -2.32
CA VAL A 533 13.53 -14.26 -1.65
C VAL A 533 14.31 -14.42 -0.34
N GLU A 534 15.37 -13.64 -0.16
CA GLU A 534 16.19 -13.63 1.05
C GLU A 534 16.34 -12.21 1.61
N ALA A 535 16.10 -12.04 2.91
CA ALA A 535 16.34 -10.75 3.58
C ALA A 535 16.49 -10.90 5.09
N ASP A 536 16.70 -9.79 5.79
CA ASP A 536 16.84 -9.84 7.25
C ASP A 536 15.45 -9.78 7.92
N THR A 537 14.58 -8.87 7.53
CA THR A 537 13.26 -8.66 8.18
C THR A 537 12.19 -8.21 7.18
N ASN A 538 10.92 -8.43 7.50
CA ASN A 538 9.75 -8.13 6.67
C ASN A 538 9.89 -8.75 5.28
N VAL A 539 9.87 -10.07 5.23
CA VAL A 539 10.13 -10.85 4.01
C VAL A 539 8.86 -11.54 3.54
N GLY A 540 8.44 -11.27 2.33
CA GLY A 540 7.23 -11.87 1.76
C GLY A 540 7.43 -12.47 0.37
N GLY A 541 6.70 -13.55 0.08
CA GLY A 541 6.73 -14.16 -1.25
C GLY A 541 6.13 -13.25 -2.33
N ILE A 542 5.23 -12.35 -1.97
CA ILE A 542 4.64 -11.35 -2.85
C ILE A 542 4.99 -9.94 -2.39
N VAL A 543 4.70 -9.56 -1.14
CA VAL A 543 4.97 -8.23 -0.61
C VAL A 543 5.80 -8.33 0.68
N GLY A 544 6.88 -7.57 0.79
CA GLY A 544 7.68 -7.52 2.00
C GLY A 544 6.92 -6.86 3.15
N GLN A 545 6.48 -5.63 2.95
CA GLN A 545 5.69 -4.88 3.93
C GLN A 545 4.53 -4.11 3.27
N VAL A 546 3.41 -4.03 3.98
CA VAL A 546 2.30 -3.12 3.67
C VAL A 546 2.20 -2.10 4.80
N ALA A 547 2.74 -0.90 4.59
CA ALA A 547 2.79 0.18 5.57
C ALA A 547 2.88 1.54 4.87
N THR A 548 2.63 2.62 5.61
CA THR A 548 2.95 3.98 5.16
C THR A 548 4.45 4.20 5.32
N GLU A 549 5.11 4.67 4.25
CA GLU A 549 6.51 5.10 4.35
C GLU A 549 6.57 6.44 5.07
N TYR A 550 7.41 6.53 6.07
CA TYR A 550 7.83 7.79 6.66
C TYR A 550 9.21 8.12 6.08
N ASP A 551 9.40 9.32 5.56
CA ASP A 551 10.65 9.83 4.96
C ASP A 551 11.84 9.91 5.98
N PHE A 552 11.79 9.13 7.06
CA PHE A 552 12.83 9.05 8.08
C PHE A 552 13.64 7.76 7.89
N ASP A 553 14.86 7.77 8.39
CA ASP A 553 15.77 6.64 8.34
C ASP A 553 15.03 5.33 8.67
N PRO A 554 14.98 4.36 7.76
CA PRO A 554 14.26 3.11 7.99
C PRO A 554 14.78 2.28 9.17
N GLU A 555 15.95 2.60 9.71
CA GLU A 555 16.49 1.97 10.92
C GLU A 555 16.01 2.63 12.21
N ASP A 556 15.68 3.91 12.16
CA ASP A 556 15.08 4.65 13.25
C ASP A 556 13.55 4.65 13.09
N ASP A 557 12.90 3.51 13.19
CA ASP A 557 11.46 3.42 13.49
C ASP A 557 11.22 4.09 14.86
N ILE A 558 11.32 5.42 14.87
CA ILE A 558 10.77 6.20 15.97
C ILE A 558 9.26 6.02 15.83
N THR A 559 8.74 5.01 16.50
CA THR A 559 7.35 4.97 16.86
C THR A 559 7.05 6.29 17.55
N LEU A 560 6.46 7.22 16.81
CA LEU A 560 5.79 8.38 17.39
C LEU A 560 4.57 7.85 18.15
N THR A 561 4.86 7.18 19.28
CA THR A 561 3.86 6.87 20.28
C THR A 561 3.41 8.20 20.87
N GLY A 562 2.23 8.66 20.47
CA GLY A 562 1.51 9.69 21.19
C GLY A 562 1.29 11.02 20.50
N THR A 563 1.06 11.05 19.21
CA THR A 563 0.17 12.04 18.64
C THR A 563 -1.20 11.41 18.53
N GLU A 564 -2.13 11.83 19.37
CA GLU A 564 -3.54 11.68 19.07
C GLU A 564 -3.74 12.33 17.70
N SER A 565 -3.72 11.50 16.66
CA SER A 565 -4.03 11.94 15.31
C SER A 565 -5.48 12.41 15.34
N PHE A 566 -5.75 13.56 14.76
CA PHE A 566 -7.10 13.97 14.43
C PHE A 566 -7.78 12.78 13.75
N ASP A 567 -8.85 12.26 14.35
CA ASP A 567 -9.66 11.18 13.83
C ASP A 567 -10.40 11.63 12.57
N VAL A 568 -9.67 11.78 11.49
CA VAL A 568 -10.24 11.82 10.15
C VAL A 568 -10.41 10.36 9.76
N GLU A 569 -11.61 9.91 9.49
CA GLU A 569 -11.83 8.56 9.02
C GLU A 569 -11.11 8.40 7.68
N GLN A 570 -9.91 7.84 7.76
CA GLN A 570 -9.10 7.49 6.61
C GLN A 570 -9.50 6.09 6.18
N THR A 571 -10.18 5.97 5.05
CA THR A 571 -10.34 4.66 4.45
C THR A 571 -9.01 4.25 3.84
N ILE A 572 -8.32 3.35 4.53
CA ILE A 572 -7.03 2.81 4.09
C ILE A 572 -7.32 1.64 3.17
N LYS A 573 -6.97 1.77 1.89
CA LYS A 573 -7.15 0.71 0.89
C LYS A 573 -5.80 0.13 0.49
N ALA A 574 -5.51 -1.07 0.96
CA ALA A 574 -4.38 -1.88 0.51
C ALA A 574 -4.86 -3.32 0.34
N VAL A 575 -4.70 -3.90 -0.84
CA VAL A 575 -5.19 -5.24 -1.13
C VAL A 575 -4.14 -6.05 -1.87
N VAL A 576 -3.77 -7.19 -1.27
CA VAL A 576 -2.99 -8.25 -1.94
C VAL A 576 -3.92 -9.42 -2.18
N ARG A 577 -4.25 -9.71 -3.44
CA ARG A 577 -5.24 -10.76 -3.74
C ARG A 577 -4.87 -11.65 -4.92
N ASP A 578 -5.47 -12.81 -4.98
CA ASP A 578 -5.38 -13.79 -6.09
C ASP A 578 -3.92 -14.04 -6.52
N SER A 579 -2.96 -13.91 -5.60
CA SER A 579 -1.53 -13.98 -5.89
C SER A 579 -0.91 -15.25 -5.30
N ARG A 580 0.14 -15.75 -5.94
CA ARG A 580 0.71 -17.06 -5.61
C ARG A 580 2.22 -17.00 -5.41
N ASN A 581 2.68 -17.70 -4.38
CA ASN A 581 4.11 -17.90 -4.15
C ASN A 581 4.50 -19.38 -4.29
N PHE A 582 5.52 -19.63 -5.08
CA PHE A 582 6.19 -20.93 -5.25
C PHE A 582 7.70 -20.85 -5.00
N GLY A 583 8.23 -19.68 -4.71
CA GLY A 583 9.64 -19.45 -4.42
C GLY A 583 9.94 -19.58 -2.94
N ASP A 584 11.09 -20.11 -2.60
CA ASP A 584 11.56 -20.26 -1.21
C ASP A 584 11.73 -18.88 -0.56
N ILE A 585 11.31 -18.77 0.71
CA ILE A 585 11.37 -17.53 1.47
C ILE A 585 12.27 -17.72 2.69
N THR A 586 13.31 -16.91 2.78
CA THR A 586 14.26 -16.95 3.90
C THR A 586 14.39 -15.58 4.55
N GLY A 587 14.05 -15.51 5.83
CA GLY A 587 14.29 -14.37 6.69
C GLY A 587 15.37 -14.67 7.73
N LYS A 588 15.98 -13.63 8.27
CA LYS A 588 16.94 -13.75 9.38
C LYS A 588 16.32 -13.36 10.72
N LYS A 589 15.39 -12.44 10.68
CA LYS A 589 14.66 -11.85 11.81
C LYS A 589 13.15 -12.03 11.65
N ASP A 590 12.39 -11.11 12.21
CA ASP A 590 10.94 -11.18 12.35
C ASP A 590 10.17 -10.88 11.05
N ASN A 591 8.91 -11.26 11.03
CA ASN A 591 7.92 -11.01 9.99
C ASN A 591 8.25 -11.67 8.65
N VAL A 592 8.17 -12.98 8.61
CA VAL A 592 8.43 -13.77 7.39
C VAL A 592 7.14 -14.48 6.97
N GLY A 593 6.64 -14.17 5.78
CA GLY A 593 5.38 -14.71 5.27
C GLY A 593 5.45 -15.24 3.85
N GLY A 594 4.68 -16.28 3.56
CA GLY A 594 4.63 -16.85 2.22
C GLY A 594 4.04 -15.91 1.16
N ILE A 595 3.22 -14.95 1.57
CA ILE A 595 2.65 -13.90 0.72
C ILE A 595 3.08 -12.53 1.19
N VAL A 596 2.84 -12.15 2.46
CA VAL A 596 3.21 -10.85 3.01
C VAL A 596 4.09 -11.04 4.23
N GLY A 597 5.21 -10.33 4.32
CA GLY A 597 6.06 -10.35 5.52
C GLY A 597 5.33 -9.69 6.68
N LYS A 598 5.02 -8.40 6.57
CA LYS A 598 4.27 -7.62 7.57
C LYS A 598 3.18 -6.79 6.91
N ALA A 599 1.95 -6.92 7.36
CA ALA A 599 0.82 -6.10 6.93
C ALA A 599 0.31 -5.25 8.11
N GLU A 600 0.68 -3.98 8.15
CA GLU A 600 0.14 -3.01 9.11
C GLU A 600 -1.25 -2.53 8.70
N TYR A 601 -1.54 -2.58 7.40
CA TYR A 601 -2.80 -2.16 6.80
C TYR A 601 -3.27 -3.14 5.73
N GLY A 602 -4.56 -3.08 5.42
CA GLY A 602 -5.14 -3.72 4.25
C GLY A 602 -5.47 -5.20 4.43
N ALA A 603 -5.89 -5.84 3.34
CA ALA A 603 -6.36 -7.21 3.35
C ALA A 603 -5.56 -8.13 2.42
N ILE A 604 -5.39 -9.38 2.84
CA ILE A 604 -4.80 -10.46 2.04
C ILE A 604 -5.92 -11.43 1.68
N ILE A 605 -6.27 -11.50 0.39
CA ILE A 605 -7.47 -12.21 -0.06
C ILE A 605 -7.14 -13.24 -1.15
N SER A 606 -7.63 -14.45 -1.03
CA SER A 606 -7.52 -15.51 -2.06
C SER A 606 -6.10 -15.75 -2.55
N CYS A 607 -5.11 -15.67 -1.64
CA CYS A 607 -3.71 -15.89 -1.95
C CYS A 607 -3.26 -17.31 -1.59
N GLU A 608 -2.26 -17.80 -2.31
CA GLU A 608 -1.77 -19.17 -2.16
C GLU A 608 -0.24 -19.21 -1.98
N SER A 609 0.27 -19.96 -1.01
CA SER A 609 1.71 -20.18 -0.82
C SER A 609 2.04 -21.67 -0.71
N TYR A 610 3.03 -22.13 -1.49
CA TYR A 610 3.39 -23.54 -1.64
C TYR A 610 4.89 -23.84 -1.45
N ALA A 611 5.65 -22.89 -0.95
CA ALA A 611 7.07 -23.01 -0.80
C ALA A 611 7.50 -23.10 0.68
N PRO A 612 8.70 -23.58 0.97
CA PRO A 612 9.32 -23.49 2.28
C PRO A 612 9.48 -22.02 2.72
N ILE A 613 9.20 -21.77 3.99
CA ILE A 613 9.32 -20.47 4.63
C ILE A 613 10.17 -20.64 5.88
N GLU A 614 11.27 -19.90 5.96
CA GLU A 614 12.20 -20.02 7.08
C GLU A 614 12.59 -18.65 7.62
N SER A 615 12.52 -18.50 8.96
CA SER A 615 13.26 -17.47 9.68
C SER A 615 14.32 -18.11 10.55
N THR A 616 15.58 -17.78 10.29
CA THR A 616 16.71 -18.44 10.99
C THR A 616 16.83 -18.04 12.46
N GLY A 617 16.23 -16.95 12.90
CA GLY A 617 16.33 -16.49 14.29
C GLY A 617 15.18 -15.61 14.78
N GLY A 618 14.21 -15.31 13.94
CA GLY A 618 13.12 -14.38 14.23
C GLY A 618 11.80 -15.06 14.58
N SER A 619 10.85 -14.22 14.91
CA SER A 619 9.46 -14.54 15.27
C SER A 619 8.51 -14.09 14.16
N ASP A 620 7.23 -14.38 14.33
CA ASP A 620 6.14 -14.02 13.44
C ASP A 620 6.36 -14.59 12.04
N VAL A 621 6.29 -15.92 11.96
CA VAL A 621 6.48 -16.65 10.71
C VAL A 621 5.19 -17.36 10.32
N GLY A 622 4.66 -17.04 9.14
CA GLY A 622 3.38 -17.59 8.71
C GLY A 622 3.34 -18.04 7.25
N GLY A 623 2.48 -18.99 6.97
CA GLY A 623 2.32 -19.53 5.63
C GLY A 623 1.77 -18.52 4.62
N ILE A 624 1.01 -17.55 5.09
CA ILE A 624 0.50 -16.42 4.28
C ILE A 624 1.11 -15.11 4.77
N ALA A 625 1.01 -14.80 6.05
CA ALA A 625 1.59 -13.57 6.59
C ALA A 625 2.49 -13.85 7.80
N GLY A 626 3.63 -13.16 7.89
CA GLY A 626 4.41 -13.14 9.12
C GLY A 626 3.60 -12.49 10.22
N SER A 627 3.22 -11.22 10.03
CA SER A 627 2.31 -10.47 10.88
C SER A 627 1.26 -9.74 10.06
N ALA A 628 0.00 -9.73 10.51
CA ALA A 628 -1.10 -9.02 9.87
C ALA A 628 -2.04 -8.40 10.89
N SER A 629 -2.16 -7.06 10.86
CA SER A 629 -3.04 -6.29 11.76
C SER A 629 -4.50 -6.24 11.28
N TYR A 630 -4.79 -6.71 10.05
CA TYR A 630 -6.13 -6.72 9.44
C TYR A 630 -6.47 -8.11 8.87
N ALA A 631 -7.37 -8.16 7.90
CA ALA A 631 -7.99 -9.41 7.47
C ALA A 631 -7.10 -10.28 6.54
N ILE A 632 -7.04 -11.58 6.84
CA ILE A 632 -6.58 -12.64 5.94
C ILE A 632 -7.79 -13.49 5.60
N ARG A 633 -8.15 -13.61 4.31
CA ARG A 633 -9.38 -14.28 3.88
C ARG A 633 -9.18 -15.21 2.71
N SER A 634 -9.78 -16.40 2.79
CA SER A 634 -9.79 -17.38 1.70
C SER A 634 -8.40 -17.72 1.16
N CYS A 635 -7.40 -17.77 2.03
CA CYS A 635 -6.02 -18.04 1.68
C CYS A 635 -5.62 -19.50 1.93
N TYR A 636 -4.65 -19.98 1.16
CA TYR A 636 -4.22 -21.38 1.20
C TYR A 636 -2.71 -21.48 1.39
N SER A 637 -2.28 -22.24 2.38
CA SER A 637 -0.85 -22.44 2.65
C SER A 637 -0.48 -23.91 2.80
N MET A 638 0.58 -24.31 2.11
CA MET A 638 1.17 -25.65 2.17
C MET A 638 2.68 -25.53 2.11
N GLY A 639 3.40 -26.28 2.93
CA GLY A 639 4.84 -26.30 2.93
C GLY A 639 5.41 -26.36 4.33
N ARG A 640 6.74 -26.36 4.44
CA ARG A 640 7.43 -26.31 5.72
C ARG A 640 7.62 -24.87 6.17
N ILE A 641 7.33 -24.61 7.44
CA ILE A 641 7.51 -23.30 8.07
C ILE A 641 8.42 -23.48 9.28
N THR A 642 9.51 -22.75 9.31
CA THR A 642 10.52 -22.82 10.38
C THR A 642 10.76 -21.43 10.97
N GLY A 643 10.83 -21.35 12.30
CA GLY A 643 11.12 -20.08 12.98
C GLY A 643 11.29 -20.24 14.49
N LYS A 644 11.30 -19.12 15.21
CA LYS A 644 11.53 -19.12 16.66
C LYS A 644 10.24 -19.07 17.46
N ASN A 645 9.49 -17.98 17.39
CA ASN A 645 8.22 -17.84 18.10
C ASN A 645 7.11 -17.41 17.15
N ASN A 646 5.85 -17.55 17.58
CA ASN A 646 4.66 -17.16 16.84
C ASN A 646 4.69 -17.76 15.42
N ILE A 647 4.57 -19.07 15.32
CA ILE A 647 4.59 -19.77 14.04
C ILE A 647 3.21 -20.30 13.72
N GLY A 648 2.69 -19.91 12.55
CA GLY A 648 1.36 -20.31 12.12
C GLY A 648 1.26 -20.77 10.68
N GLY A 649 0.36 -21.73 10.45
CA GLY A 649 0.11 -22.24 9.10
C GLY A 649 -0.43 -21.16 8.15
N ILE A 650 -1.17 -20.18 8.65
CA ILE A 650 -1.64 -19.00 7.92
C ILE A 650 -0.90 -17.75 8.37
N ALA A 651 -0.87 -17.42 9.66
CA ALA A 651 -0.22 -16.23 10.17
C ALA A 651 0.67 -16.55 11.37
N GLY A 652 1.85 -15.93 11.47
CA GLY A 652 2.65 -15.92 12.69
C GLY A 652 1.90 -15.19 13.80
N GLU A 653 1.57 -13.93 13.58
CA GLU A 653 0.61 -13.14 14.35
C GLU A 653 -0.49 -12.62 13.41
N GLY A 654 -1.75 -12.84 13.74
CA GLY A 654 -2.90 -12.41 12.93
C GLY A 654 -3.98 -11.74 13.74
N CYS A 655 -4.75 -10.85 13.10
CA CYS A 655 -5.94 -10.26 13.67
C CYS A 655 -7.18 -11.04 13.22
N ASP A 656 -7.69 -10.79 12.03
CA ASP A 656 -8.88 -11.41 11.49
C ASP A 656 -8.53 -12.47 10.44
N ILE A 657 -8.79 -13.75 10.71
CA ILE A 657 -8.47 -14.85 9.78
C ILE A 657 -9.75 -15.64 9.45
N PHE A 658 -10.16 -15.60 8.19
CA PHE A 658 -11.43 -16.17 7.75
C PHE A 658 -11.25 -17.13 6.56
N TYR A 659 -11.95 -18.25 6.57
CA TYR A 659 -12.07 -19.20 5.47
C TYR A 659 -10.72 -19.64 4.86
N SER A 660 -9.67 -19.66 5.66
CA SER A 660 -8.31 -19.96 5.20
C SER A 660 -7.90 -21.38 5.59
N TYR A 661 -7.11 -22.04 4.73
CA TYR A 661 -6.81 -23.47 4.85
C TYR A 661 -5.30 -23.70 4.91
N ALA A 662 -4.88 -24.53 5.85
CA ALA A 662 -3.47 -24.79 6.10
C ALA A 662 -3.13 -26.29 6.09
N TYR A 663 -2.04 -26.63 5.41
CA TYR A 663 -1.37 -27.92 5.48
C TYR A 663 0.13 -27.74 5.54
N ASN A 664 0.65 -27.46 6.70
CA ASN A 664 2.04 -27.07 6.91
C ASN A 664 2.75 -28.00 7.89
N ASP A 665 4.03 -28.27 7.64
CA ASP A 665 4.96 -28.86 8.59
C ASP A 665 5.62 -27.72 9.38
N LEU A 666 5.25 -27.59 10.66
CA LEU A 666 5.68 -26.49 11.51
C LEU A 666 6.85 -26.94 12.38
N ASP A 667 7.99 -26.25 12.27
CA ASP A 667 9.21 -26.51 13.05
C ASP A 667 9.57 -25.26 13.87
N MET A 668 9.45 -25.35 15.18
CA MET A 668 9.58 -24.23 16.10
C MET A 668 10.58 -24.53 17.21
N SER A 669 11.35 -23.50 17.59
CA SER A 669 12.31 -23.59 18.69
C SER A 669 11.88 -22.85 19.97
N GLY A 670 10.80 -22.07 19.96
CA GLY A 670 10.34 -21.21 21.03
C GLY A 670 8.86 -21.44 21.43
N GLU A 671 8.06 -20.39 21.47
CA GLU A 671 6.69 -20.36 21.98
C GLU A 671 5.66 -19.96 20.90
N ASN A 672 4.39 -20.32 21.11
CA ASN A 672 3.22 -19.97 20.29
C ASN A 672 3.23 -20.59 18.88
N GLN A 673 2.78 -21.83 18.79
CA GLN A 673 2.66 -22.57 17.54
C GLN A 673 1.19 -22.92 17.29
N GLY A 674 0.70 -22.64 16.07
CA GLY A 674 -0.66 -22.99 15.68
C GLY A 674 -0.80 -23.37 14.22
N SER A 675 -1.64 -24.35 13.91
CA SER A 675 -1.87 -24.78 12.53
C SER A 675 -2.55 -23.70 11.67
N ILE A 676 -3.22 -22.72 12.28
CA ILE A 676 -3.75 -21.52 11.61
C ILE A 676 -2.92 -20.31 11.99
N ALA A 677 -2.79 -19.99 13.29
CA ALA A 677 -1.99 -18.86 13.72
C ALA A 677 -1.16 -19.21 14.95
N GLY A 678 0.09 -18.70 15.02
CA GLY A 678 0.90 -18.77 16.21
C GLY A 678 0.26 -17.97 17.35
N LYS A 679 -0.19 -16.76 17.03
CA LYS A 679 -0.85 -15.84 17.94
C LYS A 679 -1.97 -15.09 17.23
N VAL A 680 -3.05 -14.79 17.95
CA VAL A 680 -4.13 -13.92 17.48
C VAL A 680 -4.17 -12.68 18.37
N SER A 681 -4.33 -11.50 17.77
CA SER A 681 -4.47 -10.23 18.49
C SER A 681 -5.71 -10.24 19.42
N ASP A 682 -5.68 -9.45 20.48
CA ASP A 682 -6.75 -9.46 21.53
C ASP A 682 -8.13 -9.11 20.94
N ASP A 683 -8.20 -8.31 19.89
CA ASP A 683 -9.41 -7.91 19.15
C ASP A 683 -9.66 -8.75 17.89
N GLY A 684 -8.81 -9.74 17.62
CA GLY A 684 -8.86 -10.57 16.43
C GLY A 684 -9.96 -11.63 16.46
N SER A 685 -10.42 -12.02 15.27
CA SER A 685 -11.48 -13.02 15.06
C SER A 685 -11.02 -14.15 14.13
N LEU A 686 -11.41 -15.36 14.46
CA LEU A 686 -11.21 -16.55 13.64
C LEU A 686 -12.55 -17.16 13.23
N TYR A 687 -12.77 -17.42 11.96
CA TYR A 687 -13.99 -18.07 11.50
C TYR A 687 -13.77 -18.94 10.23
N GLY A 688 -14.35 -20.12 10.21
CA GLY A 688 -14.37 -21.01 9.05
C GLY A 688 -13.01 -21.47 8.53
N ASN A 689 -11.96 -21.44 9.37
CA ASN A 689 -10.63 -21.89 9.01
C ASN A 689 -10.48 -23.40 9.19
N TYR A 690 -9.72 -24.04 8.31
CA TYR A 690 -9.47 -25.47 8.35
C TYR A 690 -7.99 -25.80 8.27
N TYR A 691 -7.58 -26.85 8.97
CA TYR A 691 -6.21 -27.35 8.90
C TYR A 691 -6.14 -28.87 8.92
N VAL A 692 -5.07 -29.42 8.41
CA VAL A 692 -4.85 -30.88 8.48
C VAL A 692 -4.42 -31.26 9.88
N GLU A 693 -5.14 -32.24 10.47
CA GLU A 693 -4.84 -32.74 11.82
C GLU A 693 -3.44 -33.32 11.89
N GLY A 694 -2.58 -32.78 12.75
CA GLY A 694 -1.16 -33.17 12.85
C GLY A 694 -0.56 -33.03 14.27
N GLY A 695 -1.39 -32.89 15.29
CA GLY A 695 -0.95 -32.83 16.69
C GLY A 695 -0.69 -31.42 17.21
N VAL A 696 -0.77 -30.37 16.37
CA VAL A 696 -0.73 -28.96 16.75
C VAL A 696 -2.16 -28.42 16.65
N GLY A 697 -2.61 -27.69 17.67
CA GLY A 697 -3.93 -27.05 17.66
C GLY A 697 -4.02 -25.87 16.68
N GLY A 698 -5.21 -25.31 16.52
CA GLY A 698 -5.45 -24.20 15.58
C GLY A 698 -4.67 -22.94 15.91
N VAL A 699 -4.59 -22.55 17.19
CA VAL A 699 -3.86 -21.36 17.66
C VAL A 699 -3.18 -21.71 18.98
N ASP A 700 -1.89 -21.37 19.10
CA ASP A 700 -1.07 -21.61 20.31
C ASP A 700 -1.29 -23.01 20.95
N GLY A 701 -1.32 -24.03 20.10
CA GLY A 701 -1.56 -25.41 20.55
C GLY A 701 -2.99 -25.68 21.04
N ILE A 702 -3.89 -24.70 21.06
CA ILE A 702 -5.28 -24.81 21.50
C ILE A 702 -6.20 -25.00 20.28
N GLY A 703 -7.14 -25.95 20.36
CA GLY A 703 -8.21 -26.05 19.37
C GLY A 703 -9.22 -24.91 19.54
N TYR A 704 -9.35 -24.06 18.54
CA TYR A 704 -10.38 -23.01 18.48
C TYR A 704 -11.64 -23.58 17.86
N GLN A 705 -12.59 -24.02 18.68
CA GLN A 705 -13.85 -24.60 18.20
C GLN A 705 -14.69 -23.52 17.49
N GLY A 706 -15.06 -23.77 16.22
CA GLY A 706 -15.77 -22.79 15.37
C GLY A 706 -14.87 -21.81 14.59
N GLY A 707 -13.67 -21.50 15.09
CA GLY A 707 -12.72 -20.61 14.42
C GLY A 707 -11.66 -21.34 13.58
N ALA A 708 -11.17 -22.50 14.09
CA ALA A 708 -10.20 -23.36 13.42
C ALA A 708 -10.59 -24.83 13.61
N THR A 709 -10.84 -25.54 12.53
CA THR A 709 -11.35 -26.92 12.57
C THR A 709 -10.33 -27.91 11.98
N PRO A 710 -9.88 -28.92 12.75
CA PRO A 710 -9.02 -29.96 12.22
C PRO A 710 -9.79 -30.90 11.29
N LEU A 711 -9.19 -31.27 10.18
CA LEU A 711 -9.71 -32.21 9.19
C LEU A 711 -8.60 -33.19 8.78
N SER A 712 -8.99 -34.37 8.29
CA SER A 712 -8.05 -35.18 7.54
C SER A 712 -7.71 -34.47 6.21
N TYR A 713 -6.52 -34.74 5.65
CA TYR A 713 -6.15 -34.17 4.36
C TYR A 713 -7.18 -34.46 3.27
N GLN A 714 -7.76 -35.64 3.28
CA GLN A 714 -8.76 -36.05 2.31
C GLN A 714 -10.09 -35.26 2.43
N GLU A 715 -10.52 -34.96 3.65
CA GLU A 715 -11.69 -34.10 3.91
C GLU A 715 -11.40 -32.65 3.53
N LEU A 716 -10.20 -32.16 3.80
CA LEU A 716 -9.79 -30.82 3.45
C LEU A 716 -9.80 -30.61 1.92
N CYS A 717 -9.21 -31.55 1.16
CA CYS A 717 -9.21 -31.51 -0.30
C CYS A 717 -10.59 -31.70 -0.94
N ALA A 718 -11.56 -32.27 -0.21
CA ALA A 718 -12.93 -32.43 -0.68
C ALA A 718 -13.80 -31.19 -0.49
N LYS A 719 -13.29 -30.14 0.17
CA LYS A 719 -14.01 -28.88 0.37
C LYS A 719 -14.16 -28.12 -0.95
N ASP A 720 -15.29 -27.45 -1.12
CA ASP A 720 -15.52 -26.59 -2.28
C ASP A 720 -14.53 -25.42 -2.31
N GLY A 721 -14.02 -25.09 -3.49
CA GLY A 721 -13.15 -23.95 -3.71
C GLY A 721 -11.66 -24.17 -3.39
N VAL A 722 -11.25 -25.35 -2.93
CA VAL A 722 -9.83 -25.69 -2.71
C VAL A 722 -9.07 -25.63 -4.04
N PRO A 723 -7.95 -24.89 -4.13
CA PRO A 723 -7.16 -24.78 -5.35
C PRO A 723 -6.60 -26.14 -5.80
N GLU A 724 -6.50 -26.35 -7.11
CA GLU A 724 -5.92 -27.58 -7.66
C GLU A 724 -4.50 -27.83 -7.16
N ALA A 725 -3.69 -26.76 -7.03
CA ALA A 725 -2.33 -26.86 -6.53
C ALA A 725 -2.24 -27.28 -5.03
N PHE A 726 -3.30 -27.03 -4.26
CA PHE A 726 -3.40 -27.48 -2.87
C PHE A 726 -3.81 -28.96 -2.75
N SER A 727 -4.61 -29.45 -3.69
CA SER A 727 -5.12 -30.83 -3.69
C SER A 727 -4.31 -31.80 -4.55
N GLN A 728 -3.43 -31.30 -5.41
CA GLN A 728 -2.59 -32.07 -6.31
C GLN A 728 -1.12 -31.69 -6.18
N PHE A 729 -0.24 -32.64 -6.08
CA PHE A 729 1.20 -32.41 -6.07
C PHE A 729 1.90 -33.24 -7.15
N THR A 730 3.03 -32.71 -7.60
CA THR A 730 3.87 -33.37 -8.59
C THR A 730 5.07 -33.99 -7.88
N ILE A 731 5.25 -35.30 -8.02
CA ILE A 731 6.46 -35.99 -7.58
C ILE A 731 7.44 -35.98 -8.74
N THR A 732 8.54 -35.26 -8.59
CA THR A 732 9.62 -35.22 -9.58
C THR A 732 10.80 -36.06 -9.10
N PHE A 733 11.21 -37.00 -9.90
CA PHE A 733 12.39 -37.83 -9.65
C PHE A 733 13.59 -37.19 -10.35
N LEU A 734 14.63 -36.91 -9.58
CA LEU A 734 15.86 -36.36 -10.09
C LEU A 734 16.98 -37.42 -10.01
N ALA A 735 17.82 -37.52 -11.04
CA ALA A 735 19.07 -38.24 -11.02
C ALA A 735 20.19 -37.30 -11.44
N ASP A 736 21.19 -37.14 -10.61
CA ASP A 736 22.31 -36.22 -10.80
C ASP A 736 21.86 -34.75 -11.02
N GLY A 737 20.70 -34.36 -10.40
CA GLY A 737 20.13 -33.01 -10.53
C GLY A 737 19.27 -32.77 -11.79
N GLU A 738 19.15 -33.77 -12.66
CA GLU A 738 18.29 -33.70 -13.83
C GLU A 738 16.98 -34.48 -13.63
N GLU A 739 15.86 -33.93 -14.13
CA GLU A 739 14.55 -34.58 -14.06
C GLU A 739 14.52 -35.83 -14.93
N VAL A 740 14.28 -36.99 -14.29
CA VAL A 740 14.15 -38.28 -14.96
C VAL A 740 12.70 -38.66 -15.22
N ALA A 741 11.81 -38.28 -14.30
CA ALA A 741 10.38 -38.56 -14.41
C ALA A 741 9.59 -37.61 -13.51
N SER A 742 8.36 -37.29 -13.89
CA SER A 742 7.43 -36.47 -13.11
C SER A 742 6.04 -37.06 -13.18
N TYR A 743 5.38 -37.17 -12.02
CA TYR A 743 4.03 -37.73 -11.89
C TYR A 743 3.15 -36.77 -11.07
N LYS A 744 1.97 -36.44 -11.60
CA LYS A 744 0.94 -35.76 -10.83
C LYS A 744 0.21 -36.77 -9.95
N CYS A 745 0.11 -36.46 -8.65
CA CYS A 745 -0.60 -37.24 -7.65
C CYS A 745 -1.79 -36.44 -7.12
N ASN A 746 -2.91 -37.09 -6.91
CA ASN A 746 -4.15 -36.52 -6.31
C ASN A 746 -4.27 -37.03 -4.87
#